data_763bde63106384d39c3629290ab9d8e0
#
_entry.id   763bde63106384d39c3629290ab9d8e0
#
_cell.length_a   1.000
_cell.length_b   1.000
_cell.length_c   1.000
_cell.angle_alpha   90.00
_cell.angle_beta   90.00
_cell.angle_gamma   90.00
#
_symmetry.space_group_name_H-M   'P 1'
#
loop_
_entity.id
_entity.type
_entity.pdbx_description
1 polymer ?
#
loop_
_entity_poly.entity_id
_entity_poly.type
_entity_poly.pdbx_seq_one_letter_code
_entity_poly.pdbx_strand_id
1 'polypeptide(L)'
;MSDISNVQTKDNTLQPYVSSLGAWALAVGTSIGWGSLVVTNSEYLANAGPAGSIIGMTIGAVIMLIMAKNLFYMSQSCQDAGGIYTYVERVFGYDRAFVIAWLIALTYMAMLWANATSVPLFARYFLGDMFQFGHLYTLFGYDVYFGEILLELAVFALFGFICMKSKRLSLGLIIGTVLVFTAGITICFFASMLRIKEGNSVFDPAFMPDAGAVRQVVMIAFITPWAFVGFESITHSSEEFTFEVRKLRRILVSAIVVTTLLYVFVILLSVTAYPEGYSSWLEYIRDLDNLDGIEGLPAFYAAYTYLGQPGVIILMLSLLGLIFSSLIGNMTSLSRLLFALARDRVLPARFARLNKNGIPGNAILLVMAIFIVIPFIGRTTISWIVDVTTIGATLLYGFVSAATLREAKDQQNSLQSASSLVGLALMIIFGAYILVVSALGSGGISREGQMIFIVWSVLGLLYFRRVMVRDHGRRFGKNITVWVVFVAFIFVLTMMWICEECAEVTAENIVAIRNSYSGGQDITALAEDPALELYRNNLLMMIVGAAAAVMGIFVVSLGAMLSNWRYARKCEEEAARELGTVKTIAYRDSLTGVKSKHAFVEFESDIDTQIDIRKAGEFAVLVCDVNGLKHINDTLGHKAGDEYIKQASELICKAFQHSPVFRTGGDEFVVLMNGSDYPEREKLVADFDRQVEENLSTGKVVISAGLSEYLPGSDNSFHSVFERADKLMYERKAQLKSMGAITRD
;
A
#
# COMPACT_ATOMS: atom_id res chain seq x y z
N MET A 1 -20.27 13.62 22.80
CA MET A 1 -19.15 13.18 21.91
C MET A 1 -19.56 13.06 20.44
N SER A 2 -20.73 13.54 20.03
CA SER A 2 -21.26 13.46 18.65
C SER A 2 -20.99 14.70 17.76
N ASP A 3 -20.44 15.79 18.30
CA ASP A 3 -20.27 17.05 17.54
C ASP A 3 -18.86 17.34 17.02
N ILE A 4 -17.87 16.47 17.29
CA ILE A 4 -16.48 16.68 16.80
C ILE A 4 -16.23 15.97 15.46
N SER A 5 -17.08 15.04 15.04
CA SER A 5 -16.90 14.27 13.79
C SER A 5 -17.44 14.97 12.53
N ASN A 6 -18.31 15.97 12.67
CA ASN A 6 -19.00 16.58 11.51
C ASN A 6 -18.39 17.89 10.97
N VAL A 7 -17.35 18.44 11.59
CA VAL A 7 -16.70 19.70 11.13
C VAL A 7 -15.47 19.48 10.25
N GLN A 8 -14.95 18.25 10.11
CA GLN A 8 -13.72 17.98 9.36
C GLN A 8 -13.93 17.48 7.91
N THR A 9 -15.13 17.29 7.40
CA THR A 9 -15.37 16.53 6.16
C THR A 9 -15.57 17.37 4.89
N LYS A 10 -15.69 18.69 4.93
CA LYS A 10 -15.91 19.51 3.72
C LYS A 10 -14.67 20.20 3.15
N ASP A 11 -13.62 20.46 3.94
CA ASP A 11 -12.46 21.25 3.51
C ASP A 11 -11.27 20.44 2.94
N ASN A 12 -11.31 19.09 3.00
CA ASN A 12 -10.17 18.24 2.61
C ASN A 12 -10.51 17.24 1.48
N THR A 13 -11.51 17.50 0.66
CA THR A 13 -11.83 16.68 -0.54
C THR A 13 -11.31 17.34 -1.81
N LEU A 14 -10.68 16.56 -2.68
CA LEU A 14 -10.22 17.02 -3.98
C LEU A 14 -11.43 17.27 -4.88
N GLN A 15 -11.41 18.37 -5.65
CA GLN A 15 -12.51 18.75 -6.52
C GLN A 15 -12.32 18.21 -7.94
N PRO A 16 -13.37 17.70 -8.60
CA PRO A 16 -13.30 17.17 -9.96
C PRO A 16 -12.85 18.22 -10.99
N TYR A 17 -11.87 17.85 -11.83
CA TYR A 17 -11.41 18.68 -12.96
C TYR A 17 -10.79 17.87 -14.10
N VAL A 18 -10.52 16.57 -13.89
CA VAL A 18 -9.84 15.71 -14.85
C VAL A 18 -10.85 15.17 -15.87
N SER A 19 -10.75 15.63 -17.13
CA SER A 19 -11.58 15.13 -18.23
C SER A 19 -11.10 13.74 -18.72
N SER A 20 -11.90 13.05 -19.53
CA SER A 20 -11.53 11.75 -20.13
C SER A 20 -10.23 11.86 -20.96
N LEU A 21 -10.06 12.93 -21.73
CA LEU A 21 -8.84 13.19 -22.50
C LEU A 21 -7.66 13.48 -21.56
N GLY A 22 -7.88 14.27 -20.51
CA GLY A 22 -6.85 14.54 -19.50
C GLY A 22 -6.41 13.30 -18.76
N ALA A 23 -7.35 12.44 -18.43
CA ALA A 23 -7.08 11.15 -17.80
C ALA A 23 -6.28 10.21 -18.73
N TRP A 24 -6.63 10.14 -20.02
CA TRP A 24 -5.88 9.41 -21.03
C TRP A 24 -4.46 9.97 -21.20
N ALA A 25 -4.34 11.29 -21.33
CA ALA A 25 -3.03 11.93 -21.46
C ALA A 25 -2.17 11.74 -20.19
N LEU A 26 -2.77 11.75 -18.99
CA LEU A 26 -2.06 11.45 -17.76
C LEU A 26 -1.52 10.00 -17.77
N ALA A 27 -2.35 9.01 -18.15
CA ALA A 27 -1.94 7.61 -18.21
C ALA A 27 -0.83 7.37 -19.25
N VAL A 28 -0.94 7.93 -20.45
CA VAL A 28 0.10 7.80 -21.50
C VAL A 28 1.36 8.59 -21.12
N GLY A 29 1.21 9.84 -20.69
CA GLY A 29 2.34 10.73 -20.41
C GLY A 29 3.15 10.34 -19.16
N THR A 30 2.57 9.58 -18.21
CA THR A 30 3.32 9.04 -17.07
C THR A 30 3.98 7.70 -17.38
N SER A 31 3.41 6.90 -18.28
CA SER A 31 3.95 5.58 -18.60
C SER A 31 5.10 5.62 -19.59
N ILE A 32 4.99 6.43 -20.64
CA ILE A 32 6.05 6.55 -21.64
C ILE A 32 6.95 7.74 -21.32
N GLY A 33 8.19 7.47 -20.94
CA GLY A 33 9.20 8.48 -20.63
C GLY A 33 10.27 8.60 -21.73
N TRP A 34 11.27 9.43 -21.49
CA TRP A 34 12.41 9.64 -22.39
C TRP A 34 13.16 8.35 -22.75
N GLY A 35 13.17 7.38 -21.83
CA GLY A 35 13.79 6.06 -22.03
C GLY A 35 13.24 5.32 -23.25
N SER A 36 12.03 5.63 -23.71
CA SER A 36 11.47 5.02 -24.92
C SER A 36 12.29 5.36 -26.19
N LEU A 37 12.95 6.52 -26.24
CA LEU A 37 13.80 6.94 -27.36
C LEU A 37 15.27 6.61 -27.18
N VAL A 38 15.74 6.41 -25.96
CA VAL A 38 17.16 6.19 -25.63
C VAL A 38 17.42 4.78 -25.12
N VAL A 39 16.74 4.36 -24.04
CA VAL A 39 16.97 3.07 -23.38
C VAL A 39 16.49 1.90 -24.24
N THR A 40 15.54 2.11 -25.14
CA THR A 40 15.03 1.06 -26.04
C THR A 40 16.16 0.45 -26.90
N ASN A 41 17.18 1.21 -27.26
CA ASN A 41 18.27 0.73 -28.08
C ASN A 41 19.21 -0.21 -27.32
N SER A 42 19.58 0.15 -26.10
CA SER A 42 20.47 -0.63 -25.23
C SER A 42 19.79 -1.82 -24.58
N GLU A 43 18.50 -1.68 -24.18
CA GLU A 43 17.81 -2.73 -23.40
C GLU A 43 16.97 -3.67 -24.26
N TYR A 44 16.36 -3.20 -25.35
CA TYR A 44 15.51 -4.04 -26.19
C TYR A 44 16.25 -4.52 -27.45
N LEU A 45 16.72 -3.59 -28.28
CA LEU A 45 17.36 -3.94 -29.55
C LEU A 45 18.69 -4.69 -29.35
N ALA A 46 19.55 -4.24 -28.45
CA ALA A 46 20.82 -4.90 -28.17
C ALA A 46 20.67 -6.33 -27.61
N ASN A 47 19.56 -6.62 -26.93
CA ASN A 47 19.33 -7.90 -26.29
C ASN A 47 18.46 -8.88 -27.11
N ALA A 48 17.59 -8.38 -28.01
CA ALA A 48 16.62 -9.25 -28.67
C ALA A 48 16.41 -8.97 -30.17
N GLY A 49 17.06 -7.97 -30.70
CA GLY A 49 16.82 -7.52 -32.06
C GLY A 49 15.39 -6.97 -32.27
N PRO A 50 15.05 -6.50 -33.48
CA PRO A 50 13.76 -5.87 -33.72
C PRO A 50 12.58 -6.83 -33.56
N ALA A 51 12.65 -8.06 -34.07
CA ALA A 51 11.55 -9.02 -33.95
C ALA A 51 11.35 -9.50 -32.51
N GLY A 52 12.44 -9.83 -31.81
CA GLY A 52 12.37 -10.25 -30.40
C GLY A 52 11.82 -9.15 -29.50
N SER A 53 12.23 -7.90 -29.72
CA SER A 53 11.75 -6.72 -28.99
C SER A 53 10.26 -6.46 -29.22
N ILE A 54 9.78 -6.50 -30.47
CA ILE A 54 8.37 -6.27 -30.81
C ILE A 54 7.46 -7.37 -30.23
N ILE A 55 7.85 -8.64 -30.40
CA ILE A 55 7.07 -9.77 -29.90
C ILE A 55 7.03 -9.73 -28.35
N GLY A 56 8.18 -9.56 -27.71
CA GLY A 56 8.27 -9.48 -26.26
C GLY A 56 7.47 -8.30 -25.68
N MET A 57 7.58 -7.11 -26.27
CA MET A 57 6.79 -5.93 -25.92
C MET A 57 5.29 -6.19 -26.07
N THR A 58 4.87 -6.86 -27.15
CA THR A 58 3.45 -7.18 -27.38
C THR A 58 2.93 -8.16 -26.32
N ILE A 59 3.70 -9.17 -25.97
CA ILE A 59 3.35 -10.11 -24.87
C ILE A 59 3.22 -9.35 -23.54
N GLY A 60 4.18 -8.48 -23.22
CA GLY A 60 4.12 -7.64 -22.05
C GLY A 60 2.90 -6.72 -22.04
N ALA A 61 2.54 -6.12 -23.17
CA ALA A 61 1.34 -5.29 -23.28
C ALA A 61 0.05 -6.10 -22.99
N VAL A 62 -0.04 -7.35 -23.45
CA VAL A 62 -1.17 -8.25 -23.13
C VAL A 62 -1.24 -8.50 -21.62
N ILE A 63 -0.10 -8.69 -20.96
CA ILE A 63 -0.04 -8.82 -19.50
C ILE A 63 -0.55 -7.54 -18.83
N MET A 64 -0.13 -6.37 -19.32
CA MET A 64 -0.57 -5.08 -18.78
C MET A 64 -2.06 -4.82 -18.99
N LEU A 65 -2.69 -5.37 -20.02
CA LEU A 65 -4.16 -5.34 -20.18
C LEU A 65 -4.89 -6.10 -19.06
N ILE A 66 -4.29 -7.18 -18.54
CA ILE A 66 -4.82 -7.88 -17.35
C ILE A 66 -4.71 -6.97 -16.11
N MET A 67 -3.58 -6.26 -15.96
CA MET A 67 -3.39 -5.31 -14.86
C MET A 67 -4.37 -4.14 -14.96
N ALA A 68 -4.59 -3.60 -16.15
CA ALA A 68 -5.58 -2.55 -16.40
C ALA A 68 -7.00 -2.98 -16.03
N LYS A 69 -7.35 -4.25 -16.31
CA LYS A 69 -8.65 -4.82 -15.92
C LYS A 69 -8.78 -4.91 -14.39
N ASN A 70 -7.73 -5.29 -13.69
CA ASN A 70 -7.71 -5.35 -12.23
C ASN A 70 -7.84 -3.95 -11.60
N LEU A 71 -7.07 -2.98 -12.10
CA LEU A 71 -7.15 -1.57 -11.66
C LEU A 71 -8.56 -0.99 -11.89
N PHE A 72 -9.13 -1.23 -13.07
CA PHE A 72 -10.48 -0.78 -13.37
C PHE A 72 -11.51 -1.39 -12.41
N TYR A 73 -11.42 -2.70 -12.12
CA TYR A 73 -12.33 -3.37 -11.19
C TYR A 73 -12.29 -2.75 -9.79
N MET A 74 -11.09 -2.51 -9.25
CA MET A 74 -10.93 -1.87 -7.95
C MET A 74 -11.40 -0.42 -7.96
N SER A 75 -11.15 0.32 -9.03
CA SER A 75 -11.59 1.73 -9.17
C SER A 75 -13.11 1.88 -9.20
N GLN A 76 -13.87 0.84 -9.58
CA GLN A 76 -15.34 0.88 -9.52
C GLN A 76 -15.88 0.89 -8.08
N SER A 77 -15.17 0.22 -7.18
CA SER A 77 -15.58 0.12 -5.78
C SER A 77 -14.99 1.22 -4.90
N CYS A 78 -13.89 1.86 -5.32
CA CYS A 78 -13.18 2.83 -4.53
C CYS A 78 -12.55 3.93 -5.40
N GLN A 79 -13.01 5.16 -5.25
CA GLN A 79 -12.49 6.35 -5.93
C GLN A 79 -11.86 7.26 -4.88
N ASP A 80 -10.57 7.08 -4.64
CA ASP A 80 -9.81 7.79 -3.61
C ASP A 80 -8.45 8.24 -4.13
N ALA A 81 -7.93 9.37 -3.64
CA ALA A 81 -6.62 9.90 -4.02
C ALA A 81 -5.45 8.98 -3.65
N GLY A 82 -5.64 8.06 -2.72
CA GLY A 82 -4.67 7.02 -2.39
C GLY A 82 -4.51 5.96 -3.47
N GLY A 83 -5.47 5.85 -4.43
CA GLY A 83 -5.40 4.88 -5.53
C GLY A 83 -5.13 3.46 -5.03
N ILE A 84 -4.04 2.86 -5.50
CA ILE A 84 -3.66 1.48 -5.13
C ILE A 84 -3.47 1.28 -3.62
N TYR A 85 -2.96 2.29 -2.92
CA TYR A 85 -2.87 2.27 -1.45
C TYR A 85 -4.23 1.97 -0.82
N THR A 86 -5.27 2.72 -1.22
CA THR A 86 -6.62 2.56 -0.69
C THR A 86 -7.26 1.23 -1.10
N TYR A 87 -6.94 0.69 -2.29
CA TYR A 87 -7.40 -0.65 -2.69
C TYR A 87 -6.86 -1.74 -1.78
N VAL A 88 -5.57 -1.69 -1.46
CA VAL A 88 -4.91 -2.64 -0.57
C VAL A 88 -5.37 -2.47 0.88
N GLU A 89 -5.55 -1.22 1.34
CA GLU A 89 -6.05 -0.89 2.67
C GLU A 89 -7.44 -1.48 2.91
N ARG A 90 -8.35 -1.29 1.97
CA ARG A 90 -9.72 -1.79 2.04
C ARG A 90 -9.80 -3.32 2.14
N VAL A 91 -8.96 -4.03 1.37
CA VAL A 91 -9.02 -5.50 1.27
C VAL A 91 -8.15 -6.19 2.31
N PHE A 92 -6.99 -5.64 2.62
CA PHE A 92 -5.97 -6.29 3.44
C PHE A 92 -5.62 -5.55 4.73
N GLY A 93 -6.16 -4.35 4.93
CA GLY A 93 -5.94 -3.52 6.10
C GLY A 93 -4.66 -2.67 6.03
N TYR A 94 -4.52 -1.82 7.02
CA TYR A 94 -3.55 -0.73 7.06
C TYR A 94 -2.08 -1.16 7.02
N ASP A 95 -1.70 -2.29 7.64
CA ASP A 95 -0.30 -2.73 7.69
C ASP A 95 0.23 -3.07 6.29
N ARG A 96 -0.55 -3.82 5.49
CA ARG A 96 -0.18 -4.17 4.11
C ARG A 96 -0.25 -2.95 3.20
N ALA A 97 -1.24 -2.09 3.41
CA ALA A 97 -1.36 -0.84 2.68
C ALA A 97 -0.18 0.09 2.93
N PHE A 98 0.34 0.17 4.15
CA PHE A 98 1.55 0.94 4.45
C PHE A 98 2.75 0.44 3.64
N VAL A 99 2.99 -0.88 3.61
CA VAL A 99 4.12 -1.46 2.87
C VAL A 99 4.04 -1.10 1.39
N ILE A 100 2.87 -1.31 0.77
CA ILE A 100 2.71 -0.99 -0.66
C ILE A 100 2.82 0.51 -0.93
N ALA A 101 2.26 1.37 -0.08
CA ALA A 101 2.39 2.82 -0.21
C ALA A 101 3.84 3.29 -0.12
N TRP A 102 4.62 2.67 0.76
CA TRP A 102 6.05 2.94 0.92
C TRP A 102 6.83 2.58 -0.33
N LEU A 103 6.51 1.42 -0.93
CA LEU A 103 7.13 0.96 -2.19
C LEU A 103 6.68 1.79 -3.40
N ILE A 104 5.39 2.14 -3.50
CA ILE A 104 4.88 3.03 -4.58
C ILE A 104 5.55 4.41 -4.49
N ALA A 105 5.73 4.96 -3.29
CA ALA A 105 6.41 6.23 -3.11
C ALA A 105 7.85 6.19 -3.65
N LEU A 106 8.59 5.11 -3.39
CA LEU A 106 9.92 4.89 -3.97
C LEU A 106 9.86 4.82 -5.50
N THR A 107 8.95 4.03 -6.04
CA THR A 107 8.79 3.85 -7.50
C THR A 107 8.52 5.18 -8.20
N TYR A 108 7.59 5.99 -7.70
CA TYR A 108 7.28 7.28 -8.30
C TYR A 108 8.39 8.33 -8.09
N MET A 109 9.10 8.28 -6.96
CA MET A 109 10.31 9.10 -6.78
C MET A 109 11.41 8.69 -7.76
N ALA A 110 11.63 7.40 -7.98
CA ALA A 110 12.58 6.90 -8.96
C ALA A 110 12.23 7.34 -10.39
N MET A 111 10.94 7.29 -10.77
CA MET A 111 10.48 7.80 -12.07
C MET A 111 10.70 9.31 -12.23
N LEU A 112 10.44 10.10 -11.18
CA LEU A 112 10.74 11.53 -11.18
C LEU A 112 12.25 11.76 -11.35
N TRP A 113 13.04 11.00 -10.65
CA TRP A 113 14.49 11.04 -10.74
C TRP A 113 14.99 10.73 -12.16
N ALA A 114 14.56 9.61 -12.76
CA ALA A 114 14.92 9.24 -14.13
C ALA A 114 14.62 10.36 -15.15
N ASN A 115 13.44 10.98 -15.01
CA ASN A 115 13.04 12.05 -15.94
C ASN A 115 13.77 13.37 -15.71
N ALA A 116 14.20 13.64 -14.48
CA ALA A 116 14.94 14.86 -14.21
C ALA A 116 16.40 14.78 -14.66
N THR A 117 17.08 13.65 -14.39
CA THR A 117 18.46 13.40 -14.85
C THR A 117 18.59 13.29 -16.38
N SER A 118 17.48 13.09 -17.10
CA SER A 118 17.44 13.15 -18.55
C SER A 118 17.55 14.58 -19.11
N VAL A 119 17.29 15.61 -18.30
CA VAL A 119 17.37 17.01 -18.75
C VAL A 119 18.80 17.45 -19.07
N PRO A 120 19.82 17.21 -18.21
CA PRO A 120 21.21 17.41 -18.58
C PRO A 120 21.65 16.60 -19.80
N LEU A 121 21.20 15.33 -19.88
CA LEU A 121 21.48 14.46 -21.02
C LEU A 121 20.95 15.07 -22.33
N PHE A 122 19.70 15.54 -22.32
CA PHE A 122 19.11 16.29 -23.44
C PHE A 122 19.97 17.52 -23.81
N ALA A 123 20.41 18.29 -22.81
CA ALA A 123 21.24 19.46 -23.05
C ALA A 123 22.58 19.10 -23.71
N ARG A 124 23.25 18.06 -23.27
CA ARG A 124 24.51 17.57 -23.91
C ARG A 124 24.31 17.19 -25.36
N TYR A 125 23.25 16.45 -25.71
CA TYR A 125 23.01 16.03 -27.09
C TYR A 125 22.63 17.18 -28.05
N PHE A 126 21.88 18.16 -27.57
CA PHE A 126 21.29 19.16 -28.45
C PHE A 126 21.83 20.59 -28.27
N LEU A 127 22.43 20.89 -27.09
CA LEU A 127 22.97 22.21 -26.77
C LEU A 127 24.49 22.18 -26.55
N GLY A 128 25.11 20.98 -26.71
CA GLY A 128 26.55 20.80 -26.49
C GLY A 128 26.97 21.10 -25.04
N ASP A 129 28.12 21.70 -24.88
CA ASP A 129 28.75 21.92 -23.58
C ASP A 129 28.24 23.15 -22.81
N MET A 130 27.08 23.75 -23.26
CA MET A 130 26.56 25.00 -22.68
C MET A 130 26.37 24.93 -21.15
N PHE A 131 25.97 23.76 -20.62
CA PHE A 131 25.73 23.55 -19.18
C PHE A 131 26.86 22.76 -18.49
N GLN A 132 27.93 22.38 -19.20
CA GLN A 132 29.09 21.66 -18.65
C GLN A 132 30.14 22.62 -18.05
N PHE A 133 29.70 23.59 -17.26
CA PHE A 133 30.58 24.48 -16.54
C PHE A 133 30.61 24.17 -15.05
N GLY A 134 31.78 24.44 -14.41
CA GLY A 134 31.97 24.22 -12.98
C GLY A 134 31.99 22.74 -12.62
N HIS A 135 32.95 21.98 -13.18
CA HIS A 135 33.17 20.59 -12.80
C HIS A 135 33.38 20.48 -11.29
N LEU A 136 32.61 19.64 -10.62
CA LEU A 136 32.62 19.46 -9.16
C LEU A 136 33.42 18.20 -8.76
N TYR A 137 33.04 17.05 -9.32
CA TYR A 137 33.65 15.75 -9.07
C TYR A 137 33.23 14.76 -10.13
N THR A 138 33.96 13.65 -10.20
CA THR A 138 33.57 12.47 -10.98
C THR A 138 33.03 11.40 -10.04
N LEU A 139 31.83 10.92 -10.31
CA LEU A 139 31.17 9.88 -9.51
C LEU A 139 30.83 8.69 -10.41
N PHE A 140 31.30 7.51 -10.05
CA PHE A 140 31.12 6.27 -10.83
C PHE A 140 31.50 6.41 -12.31
N GLY A 141 32.57 7.15 -12.62
CA GLY A 141 33.04 7.38 -13.98
C GLY A 141 32.36 8.49 -14.76
N TYR A 142 31.41 9.22 -14.14
CA TYR A 142 30.70 10.35 -14.77
C TYR A 142 31.04 11.68 -14.09
N ASP A 143 31.31 12.68 -14.92
CA ASP A 143 31.58 14.03 -14.45
C ASP A 143 30.30 14.76 -14.08
N VAL A 144 30.27 15.35 -12.90
CA VAL A 144 29.17 16.15 -12.37
C VAL A 144 29.51 17.62 -12.48
N TYR A 145 28.68 18.36 -13.19
CA TYR A 145 28.85 19.80 -13.46
C TYR A 145 27.83 20.65 -12.69
N PHE A 146 28.29 21.77 -12.14
CA PHE A 146 27.41 22.70 -11.43
C PHE A 146 26.29 23.26 -12.35
N GLY A 147 26.61 23.55 -13.62
CA GLY A 147 25.63 24.05 -14.58
C GLY A 147 24.51 23.06 -14.86
N GLU A 148 24.79 21.76 -14.91
CA GLU A 148 23.80 20.69 -15.10
C GLU A 148 22.91 20.53 -13.87
N ILE A 149 23.48 20.60 -12.66
CA ILE A 149 22.70 20.60 -11.42
C ILE A 149 21.74 21.78 -11.39
N LEU A 150 22.23 22.97 -11.76
CA LEU A 150 21.40 24.18 -11.79
C LEU A 150 20.23 24.06 -12.80
N LEU A 151 20.51 23.52 -14.01
CA LEU A 151 19.50 23.27 -15.03
C LEU A 151 18.43 22.30 -14.53
N GLU A 152 18.83 21.19 -13.96
CA GLU A 152 17.92 20.16 -13.44
C GLU A 152 17.03 20.71 -12.32
N LEU A 153 17.61 21.40 -11.34
CA LEU A 153 16.88 22.04 -10.25
C LEU A 153 15.91 23.12 -10.76
N ALA A 154 16.33 23.91 -11.77
CA ALA A 154 15.48 24.95 -12.35
C ALA A 154 14.26 24.36 -13.06
N VAL A 155 14.44 23.32 -13.87
CA VAL A 155 13.35 22.61 -14.57
C VAL A 155 12.42 21.96 -13.56
N PHE A 156 12.94 21.29 -12.55
CA PHE A 156 12.14 20.64 -11.53
C PHE A 156 11.34 21.65 -10.70
N ALA A 157 11.97 22.77 -10.32
CA ALA A 157 11.31 23.85 -9.60
C ALA A 157 10.19 24.51 -10.44
N LEU A 158 10.43 24.70 -11.76
CA LEU A 158 9.43 25.24 -12.67
C LEU A 158 8.17 24.36 -12.71
N PHE A 159 8.34 23.05 -12.92
CA PHE A 159 7.20 22.13 -12.97
C PHE A 159 6.53 21.94 -11.62
N GLY A 160 7.30 21.92 -10.52
CA GLY A 160 6.74 21.93 -9.16
C GLY A 160 5.88 23.15 -8.89
N PHE A 161 6.35 24.34 -9.30
CA PHE A 161 5.58 25.58 -9.21
C PHE A 161 4.30 25.54 -10.05
N ILE A 162 4.38 25.08 -11.30
CA ILE A 162 3.20 24.91 -12.19
C ILE A 162 2.18 23.98 -11.55
N CYS A 163 2.61 22.84 -11.02
CA CYS A 163 1.75 21.87 -10.34
C CYS A 163 1.08 22.45 -9.08
N MET A 164 1.75 23.34 -8.34
CA MET A 164 1.18 24.02 -7.17
C MET A 164 0.22 25.15 -7.51
N LYS A 165 0.42 25.81 -8.67
CA LYS A 165 -0.32 27.02 -9.03
C LYS A 165 -1.64 26.72 -9.73
N SER A 166 -1.70 25.74 -10.64
CA SER A 166 -2.90 25.51 -11.44
C SER A 166 -3.06 24.06 -11.91
N LYS A 167 -4.12 23.42 -11.44
CA LYS A 167 -4.55 22.08 -11.90
C LYS A 167 -4.80 22.05 -13.42
N ARG A 168 -5.48 23.10 -13.94
CA ARG A 168 -5.84 23.17 -15.38
C ARG A 168 -4.62 23.37 -16.26
N LEU A 169 -3.65 24.19 -15.83
CA LEU A 169 -2.42 24.41 -16.58
C LEU A 169 -1.58 23.14 -16.63
N SER A 170 -1.38 22.45 -15.48
CA SER A 170 -0.66 21.18 -15.43
C SER A 170 -1.29 20.13 -16.35
N LEU A 171 -2.62 19.97 -16.30
CA LEU A 171 -3.34 19.02 -17.14
C LEU A 171 -3.27 19.42 -18.63
N GLY A 172 -3.38 20.71 -18.93
CA GLY A 172 -3.27 21.22 -20.30
C GLY A 172 -1.88 20.98 -20.89
N LEU A 173 -0.82 21.17 -20.10
CA LEU A 173 0.55 20.87 -20.51
C LEU A 173 0.74 19.36 -20.77
N ILE A 174 0.23 18.48 -19.91
CA ILE A 174 0.28 17.03 -20.14
C ILE A 174 -0.42 16.67 -21.45
N ILE A 175 -1.64 17.19 -21.69
CA ILE A 175 -2.37 16.92 -22.94
C ILE A 175 -1.58 17.41 -24.15
N GLY A 176 -1.07 18.64 -24.12
CA GLY A 176 -0.31 19.22 -25.21
C GLY A 176 0.97 18.44 -25.53
N THR A 177 1.75 18.10 -24.51
CA THR A 177 3.01 17.36 -24.68
C THR A 177 2.77 15.92 -25.15
N VAL A 178 1.74 15.24 -24.64
CA VAL A 178 1.36 13.89 -25.09
C VAL A 178 0.95 13.88 -26.56
N LEU A 179 0.19 14.87 -27.01
CA LEU A 179 -0.18 14.98 -28.42
C LEU A 179 1.03 15.27 -29.30
N VAL A 180 1.95 16.14 -28.84
CA VAL A 180 3.18 16.47 -29.58
C VAL A 180 4.07 15.26 -29.76
N PHE A 181 4.39 14.51 -28.70
CA PHE A 181 5.28 13.37 -28.85
C PHE A 181 4.61 12.19 -29.59
N THR A 182 3.31 11.96 -29.38
CA THR A 182 2.57 10.92 -30.11
C THR A 182 2.57 11.21 -31.59
N ALA A 183 2.26 12.43 -31.99
CA ALA A 183 2.27 12.86 -33.40
C ALA A 183 3.70 12.84 -33.96
N GLY A 184 4.68 13.36 -33.23
CA GLY A 184 6.06 13.48 -33.69
C GLY A 184 6.72 12.13 -33.95
N ILE A 185 6.64 11.19 -33.00
CA ILE A 185 7.16 9.82 -33.17
C ILE A 185 6.44 9.13 -34.35
N THR A 186 5.12 9.27 -34.43
CA THR A 186 4.33 8.65 -35.52
C THR A 186 4.73 9.22 -36.88
N ILE A 187 4.86 10.54 -37.04
CA ILE A 187 5.27 11.20 -38.27
C ILE A 187 6.67 10.73 -38.69
N CYS A 188 7.65 10.75 -37.75
CA CYS A 188 9.01 10.32 -38.06
C CYS A 188 9.06 8.85 -38.46
N PHE A 189 8.31 7.97 -37.79
CA PHE A 189 8.22 6.54 -38.11
C PHE A 189 7.67 6.34 -39.54
N PHE A 190 6.49 6.84 -39.86
CA PHE A 190 5.90 6.62 -41.18
C PHE A 190 6.70 7.26 -42.29
N ALA A 191 7.22 8.49 -42.08
CA ALA A 191 8.03 9.16 -43.08
C ALA A 191 9.36 8.43 -43.37
N SER A 192 9.98 7.80 -42.34
CA SER A 192 11.18 6.98 -42.50
C SER A 192 10.84 5.64 -43.19
N MET A 193 9.76 4.97 -42.78
CA MET A 193 9.33 3.71 -43.42
C MET A 193 9.04 3.83 -44.91
N LEU A 194 8.45 4.95 -45.33
CA LEU A 194 8.15 5.24 -46.73
C LEU A 194 9.40 5.56 -47.57
N ARG A 195 10.54 5.87 -46.93
CA ARG A 195 11.77 6.29 -47.60
C ARG A 195 12.97 5.39 -47.35
N ILE A 196 12.75 4.19 -46.79
CA ILE A 196 13.83 3.22 -46.56
C ILE A 196 14.58 2.98 -47.85
N LYS A 197 15.92 3.08 -47.80
CA LYS A 197 16.80 2.83 -48.96
C LYS A 197 16.73 1.34 -49.36
N GLU A 198 16.70 1.06 -50.63
CA GLU A 198 16.83 -0.29 -51.16
C GLU A 198 18.12 -0.92 -50.64
N GLY A 199 18.02 -2.07 -49.96
CA GLY A 199 19.16 -2.78 -49.34
C GLY A 199 19.19 -2.73 -47.81
N ASN A 200 18.50 -1.79 -47.16
CA ASN A 200 18.41 -1.78 -45.70
C ASN A 200 17.27 -2.70 -45.23
N SER A 201 17.61 -3.86 -44.71
CA SER A 201 16.64 -4.78 -44.12
C SER A 201 16.49 -4.52 -42.63
N VAL A 202 15.30 -4.06 -42.22
CA VAL A 202 14.96 -3.79 -40.80
C VAL A 202 15.02 -5.07 -39.94
N PHE A 203 14.79 -6.24 -40.54
CA PHE A 203 14.75 -7.52 -39.88
C PHE A 203 15.92 -8.46 -40.25
N ASP A 204 17.05 -7.92 -40.68
CA ASP A 204 18.25 -8.73 -40.96
C ASP A 204 19.45 -8.23 -40.11
N PRO A 205 19.79 -8.97 -39.04
CA PRO A 205 19.08 -10.12 -38.48
C PRO A 205 17.79 -9.75 -37.73
N ALA A 206 16.77 -10.61 -37.72
CA ALA A 206 15.52 -10.38 -37.01
C ALA A 206 15.67 -10.51 -35.49
N PHE A 207 16.58 -11.36 -35.04
CA PHE A 207 16.95 -11.65 -33.67
C PHE A 207 18.44 -11.54 -33.48
N MET A 208 18.90 -11.32 -32.25
CA MET A 208 20.32 -11.36 -31.92
C MET A 208 20.90 -12.76 -32.17
N PRO A 209 22.09 -12.88 -32.79
CA PRO A 209 22.66 -14.18 -33.15
C PRO A 209 23.13 -15.00 -31.95
N ASP A 210 23.40 -14.34 -30.82
CA ASP A 210 24.08 -14.91 -29.66
C ASP A 210 23.16 -15.74 -28.74
N ALA A 211 21.85 -15.71 -28.94
CA ALA A 211 20.89 -16.41 -28.11
C ALA A 211 19.69 -16.92 -28.90
N GLY A 212 19.00 -17.96 -28.38
CA GLY A 212 17.78 -18.47 -29.00
C GLY A 212 16.63 -17.48 -29.00
N ALA A 213 15.85 -17.39 -30.09
CA ALA A 213 14.76 -16.44 -30.27
C ALA A 213 13.73 -16.44 -29.12
N VAL A 214 13.37 -17.64 -28.61
CA VAL A 214 12.41 -17.76 -27.49
C VAL A 214 12.97 -17.10 -26.21
N ARG A 215 14.24 -17.31 -25.90
CA ARG A 215 14.91 -16.70 -24.73
C ARG A 215 14.87 -15.17 -24.83
N GLN A 216 15.17 -14.63 -25.99
CA GLN A 216 15.14 -13.17 -26.25
C GLN A 216 13.74 -12.58 -26.06
N VAL A 217 12.71 -13.20 -26.64
CA VAL A 217 11.31 -12.77 -26.49
C VAL A 217 10.87 -12.81 -25.03
N VAL A 218 11.21 -13.88 -24.30
CA VAL A 218 10.89 -14.02 -22.88
C VAL A 218 11.58 -12.95 -22.06
N MET A 219 12.87 -12.70 -22.30
CA MET A 219 13.62 -11.65 -21.60
C MET A 219 12.98 -10.28 -21.76
N ILE A 220 12.62 -9.90 -22.99
CA ILE A 220 11.95 -8.63 -23.25
C ILE A 220 10.57 -8.58 -22.57
N ALA A 221 9.80 -9.67 -22.61
CA ALA A 221 8.49 -9.71 -21.94
C ALA A 221 8.61 -9.50 -20.42
N PHE A 222 9.70 -9.94 -19.78
CA PHE A 222 9.97 -9.72 -18.34
C PHE A 222 10.40 -8.28 -18.02
N ILE A 223 11.10 -7.59 -18.92
CA ILE A 223 11.48 -6.18 -18.75
C ILE A 223 10.29 -5.26 -19.06
N THR A 224 9.36 -5.67 -19.90
CA THR A 224 8.24 -4.85 -20.40
C THR A 224 7.38 -4.17 -19.32
N PRO A 225 7.10 -4.74 -18.12
CA PRO A 225 6.38 -4.00 -17.07
C PRO A 225 6.97 -2.63 -16.76
N TRP A 226 8.31 -2.47 -16.84
CA TRP A 226 8.97 -1.18 -16.69
C TRP A 226 8.47 -0.14 -17.71
N ALA A 227 8.30 -0.54 -18.98
CA ALA A 227 7.87 0.36 -20.06
C ALA A 227 6.45 0.94 -19.86
N PHE A 228 5.66 0.36 -18.98
CA PHE A 228 4.28 0.75 -18.70
C PHE A 228 4.08 1.35 -17.31
N VAL A 229 5.09 1.31 -16.42
CA VAL A 229 4.96 1.90 -15.08
C VAL A 229 4.55 3.35 -15.18
N GLY A 230 3.51 3.70 -14.43
CA GLY A 230 2.93 5.04 -14.42
C GLY A 230 1.53 5.12 -15.03
N PHE A 231 1.09 4.17 -15.92
CA PHE A 231 -0.29 4.24 -16.42
C PHE A 231 -1.34 4.08 -15.30
N GLU A 232 -1.00 3.37 -14.23
CA GLU A 232 -1.81 3.20 -13.04
C GLU A 232 -1.91 4.47 -12.19
N SER A 233 -0.99 5.42 -12.39
CA SER A 233 -0.92 6.69 -11.65
C SER A 233 -2.21 7.51 -11.75
N ILE A 234 -2.99 7.31 -12.83
CA ILE A 234 -4.33 7.87 -13.01
C ILE A 234 -5.27 7.53 -11.85
N THR A 235 -5.08 6.39 -11.16
CA THR A 235 -5.92 5.97 -10.04
C THR A 235 -5.82 6.93 -8.85
N HIS A 236 -4.69 7.63 -8.70
CA HIS A 236 -4.50 8.68 -7.69
C HIS A 236 -5.29 9.97 -7.98
N SER A 237 -5.81 10.11 -9.20
CA SER A 237 -6.68 11.21 -9.59
C SER A 237 -8.16 10.81 -9.63
N SER A 238 -8.54 9.66 -9.11
CA SER A 238 -9.90 9.13 -9.22
C SER A 238 -10.96 10.00 -8.53
N GLU A 239 -10.64 10.68 -7.42
CA GLU A 239 -11.51 11.69 -6.79
C GLU A 239 -11.74 12.92 -7.70
N GLU A 240 -10.83 13.19 -8.63
CA GLU A 240 -10.80 14.39 -9.46
C GLU A 240 -11.43 14.18 -10.85
N PHE A 241 -12.02 13.00 -11.14
CA PHE A 241 -12.66 12.70 -12.43
C PHE A 241 -13.97 13.45 -12.62
N THR A 242 -14.15 14.01 -13.85
CA THR A 242 -15.40 14.64 -14.29
C THR A 242 -16.26 13.71 -15.15
N PHE A 243 -15.88 12.43 -15.26
CA PHE A 243 -16.54 11.42 -16.09
C PHE A 243 -16.85 10.15 -15.28
N GLU A 244 -17.77 9.35 -15.81
CA GLU A 244 -18.12 8.08 -15.20
C GLU A 244 -16.95 7.09 -15.22
N VAL A 245 -16.69 6.42 -14.11
CA VAL A 245 -15.60 5.43 -13.95
C VAL A 245 -15.65 4.32 -15.01
N ARG A 246 -16.83 3.99 -15.55
CA ARG A 246 -16.95 3.02 -16.65
C ARG A 246 -16.09 3.37 -17.87
N LYS A 247 -15.83 4.67 -18.13
CA LYS A 247 -14.94 5.12 -19.21
C LYS A 247 -13.46 4.83 -18.93
N LEU A 248 -13.08 4.67 -17.65
CA LEU A 248 -11.70 4.40 -17.24
C LEU A 248 -11.14 3.14 -17.91
N ARG A 249 -11.95 2.08 -18.09
CA ARG A 249 -11.52 0.87 -18.81
C ARG A 249 -11.01 1.18 -20.22
N ARG A 250 -11.75 2.00 -20.99
CA ARG A 250 -11.35 2.36 -22.35
C ARG A 250 -10.10 3.24 -22.33
N ILE A 251 -9.99 4.14 -21.35
CA ILE A 251 -8.83 5.02 -21.17
C ILE A 251 -7.57 4.18 -20.91
N LEU A 252 -7.61 3.26 -19.94
CA LEU A 252 -6.46 2.40 -19.61
C LEU A 252 -6.05 1.50 -20.78
N VAL A 253 -7.02 0.86 -21.44
CA VAL A 253 -6.74 0.00 -22.62
C VAL A 253 -6.14 0.80 -23.75
N SER A 254 -6.71 1.97 -24.10
CA SER A 254 -6.18 2.82 -25.18
C SER A 254 -4.80 3.39 -24.83
N ALA A 255 -4.53 3.70 -23.56
CA ALA A 255 -3.21 4.14 -23.11
C ALA A 255 -2.16 3.05 -23.33
N ILE A 256 -2.42 1.80 -22.92
CA ILE A 256 -1.52 0.68 -23.14
C ILE A 256 -1.28 0.45 -24.64
N VAL A 257 -2.33 0.45 -25.46
CA VAL A 257 -2.21 0.25 -26.91
C VAL A 257 -1.36 1.34 -27.56
N VAL A 258 -1.62 2.61 -27.23
CA VAL A 258 -0.84 3.74 -27.79
C VAL A 258 0.61 3.68 -27.32
N THR A 259 0.88 3.42 -26.05
CA THR A 259 2.24 3.26 -25.52
C THR A 259 2.97 2.11 -26.24
N THR A 260 2.33 0.95 -26.43
CA THR A 260 2.90 -0.18 -27.17
C THR A 260 3.26 0.21 -28.61
N LEU A 261 2.34 0.85 -29.31
CA LEU A 261 2.58 1.29 -30.69
C LEU A 261 3.75 2.28 -30.79
N LEU A 262 3.85 3.22 -29.86
CA LEU A 262 4.95 4.20 -29.84
C LEU A 262 6.30 3.51 -29.59
N TYR A 263 6.38 2.55 -28.68
CA TYR A 263 7.60 1.74 -28.48
C TYR A 263 7.97 0.94 -29.75
N VAL A 264 6.99 0.28 -30.39
CA VAL A 264 7.21 -0.43 -31.65
C VAL A 264 7.69 0.52 -32.74
N PHE A 265 7.13 1.73 -32.84
CA PHE A 265 7.56 2.72 -33.81
C PHE A 265 9.00 3.16 -33.56
N VAL A 266 9.39 3.38 -32.32
CA VAL A 266 10.76 3.74 -31.98
C VAL A 266 11.73 2.57 -32.26
N ILE A 267 11.39 1.34 -31.89
CA ILE A 267 12.20 0.13 -32.18
C ILE A 267 12.45 0.03 -33.68
N LEU A 268 11.41 0.11 -34.47
CA LEU A 268 11.52 0.00 -35.92
C LEU A 268 12.26 1.22 -36.52
N LEU A 269 11.97 2.43 -36.06
CA LEU A 269 12.68 3.64 -36.53
C LEU A 269 14.19 3.53 -36.28
N SER A 270 14.62 3.05 -35.13
CA SER A 270 16.02 2.94 -34.73
C SER A 270 16.85 2.01 -35.60
N VAL A 271 16.23 1.07 -36.31
CA VAL A 271 16.94 0.11 -37.20
C VAL A 271 16.82 0.44 -38.68
N THR A 272 16.18 1.55 -39.04
CA THR A 272 15.98 1.94 -40.45
C THR A 272 17.19 2.57 -41.09
N ALA A 273 18.10 3.15 -40.30
CA ALA A 273 19.30 3.82 -40.80
C ALA A 273 20.46 3.67 -39.82
N TYR A 274 21.66 3.59 -40.34
CA TYR A 274 22.92 3.54 -39.58
C TYR A 274 23.99 4.35 -40.33
N PRO A 275 25.04 4.89 -39.61
CA PRO A 275 26.09 5.71 -40.21
C PRO A 275 26.93 4.96 -41.27
N GLU A 276 27.54 5.73 -42.16
CA GLU A 276 28.49 5.21 -43.14
C GLU A 276 29.70 4.64 -42.37
N GLY A 277 29.97 3.36 -42.51
CA GLY A 277 30.99 2.63 -41.77
C GLY A 277 30.50 1.39 -41.08
N TYR A 278 29.20 1.30 -40.83
CA TYR A 278 28.55 0.11 -40.31
C TYR A 278 27.87 -0.68 -41.44
N SER A 279 28.01 -2.00 -41.38
CA SER A 279 27.43 -2.90 -42.37
C SER A 279 25.97 -3.26 -42.10
N SER A 280 25.52 -3.08 -40.83
CA SER A 280 24.17 -3.42 -40.39
C SER A 280 23.77 -2.61 -39.17
N TRP A 281 22.44 -2.57 -38.90
CA TRP A 281 21.92 -1.99 -37.67
C TRP A 281 22.50 -2.68 -36.41
N LEU A 282 22.84 -3.99 -36.49
CA LEU A 282 23.37 -4.74 -35.38
C LEU A 282 24.77 -4.27 -34.97
N GLU A 283 25.64 -4.06 -35.94
CA GLU A 283 27.01 -3.53 -35.70
C GLU A 283 26.92 -2.12 -35.11
N TYR A 284 26.05 -1.28 -35.62
CA TYR A 284 25.79 0.07 -35.13
C TYR A 284 25.29 0.09 -33.68
N ILE A 285 24.28 -0.74 -33.35
CA ILE A 285 23.72 -0.80 -31.98
C ILE A 285 24.74 -1.34 -30.96
N ARG A 286 25.65 -2.23 -31.37
CA ARG A 286 26.71 -2.75 -30.49
C ARG A 286 27.80 -1.73 -30.19
N ASP A 287 27.97 -0.72 -31.00
CA ASP A 287 29.01 0.31 -30.89
C ASP A 287 28.51 1.66 -30.35
N LEU A 288 27.24 1.72 -29.88
CA LEU A 288 26.59 2.96 -29.44
C LEU A 288 27.35 3.72 -28.35
N ASP A 289 28.05 3.02 -27.46
CA ASP A 289 28.80 3.61 -26.35
C ASP A 289 30.01 4.41 -26.81
N ASN A 290 30.49 4.17 -28.05
CA ASN A 290 31.61 4.86 -28.66
C ASN A 290 31.17 6.03 -29.57
N LEU A 291 29.87 6.32 -29.68
CA LEU A 291 29.31 7.32 -30.59
C LEU A 291 28.80 8.53 -29.83
N ASP A 292 29.07 9.71 -30.38
CA ASP A 292 28.65 11.00 -29.81
C ASP A 292 27.53 11.67 -30.61
N GLY A 293 26.82 12.58 -29.97
CA GLY A 293 25.80 13.40 -30.61
C GLY A 293 24.62 12.62 -31.16
N ILE A 294 24.19 12.95 -32.38
CA ILE A 294 23.00 12.33 -33.01
C ILE A 294 23.28 10.87 -33.42
N GLU A 295 24.51 10.51 -33.69
CA GLU A 295 24.91 9.14 -34.05
C GLU A 295 24.79 8.18 -32.86
N GLY A 296 24.95 8.65 -31.64
CA GLY A 296 24.65 7.89 -30.42
C GLY A 296 23.15 7.69 -30.14
N LEU A 297 22.26 8.25 -30.98
CA LEU A 297 20.81 8.20 -30.83
C LEU A 297 20.12 7.63 -32.10
N PRO A 298 20.01 6.31 -32.27
CA PRO A 298 19.56 5.66 -33.50
C PRO A 298 18.26 6.20 -34.08
N ALA A 299 17.23 6.43 -33.27
CA ALA A 299 15.97 6.99 -33.73
C ALA A 299 16.14 8.42 -34.31
N PHE A 300 17.03 9.23 -33.72
CA PHE A 300 17.32 10.58 -34.19
C PHE A 300 18.18 10.55 -35.47
N TYR A 301 19.14 9.62 -35.53
CA TYR A 301 19.94 9.43 -36.73
C TYR A 301 19.07 9.00 -37.94
N ALA A 302 18.13 8.09 -37.71
CA ALA A 302 17.18 7.68 -38.74
C ALA A 302 16.28 8.85 -39.18
N ALA A 303 15.75 9.62 -38.23
CA ALA A 303 14.95 10.79 -38.54
C ALA A 303 15.76 11.86 -39.34
N TYR A 304 17.04 12.05 -38.99
CA TYR A 304 17.94 12.92 -39.74
C TYR A 304 18.17 12.43 -41.16
N THR A 305 18.45 11.14 -41.32
CA THR A 305 18.74 10.52 -42.62
C THR A 305 17.56 10.68 -43.61
N TYR A 306 16.31 10.52 -43.13
CA TYR A 306 15.14 10.50 -44.00
C TYR A 306 14.38 11.86 -44.10
N LEU A 307 14.45 12.67 -43.04
CA LEU A 307 13.71 13.93 -42.93
C LEU A 307 14.64 15.15 -42.80
N GLY A 308 15.96 14.94 -42.63
CA GLY A 308 16.91 16.02 -42.38
C GLY A 308 16.69 16.70 -41.01
N GLN A 309 17.09 17.97 -40.90
CA GLN A 309 16.94 18.75 -39.67
C GLN A 309 15.49 18.85 -39.14
N PRO A 310 14.43 18.97 -39.97
CA PRO A 310 13.05 18.89 -39.47
C PRO A 310 12.73 17.63 -38.69
N GLY A 311 13.22 16.47 -39.11
CA GLY A 311 13.01 15.20 -38.40
C GLY A 311 13.63 15.23 -37.00
N VAL A 312 14.85 15.74 -36.89
CA VAL A 312 15.54 15.90 -35.59
C VAL A 312 14.76 16.85 -34.68
N ILE A 313 14.30 17.99 -35.20
CA ILE A 313 13.52 18.93 -34.39
C ILE A 313 12.19 18.34 -33.92
N ILE A 314 11.49 17.58 -34.77
CA ILE A 314 10.25 16.88 -34.36
C ILE A 314 10.51 15.86 -33.23
N LEU A 315 11.55 15.04 -33.33
CA LEU A 315 11.89 14.09 -32.28
C LEU A 315 12.43 14.77 -31.02
N MET A 316 13.17 15.88 -31.16
CA MET A 316 13.64 16.69 -30.03
C MET A 316 12.45 17.27 -29.24
N LEU A 317 11.45 17.84 -29.93
CA LEU A 317 10.21 18.28 -29.28
C LEU A 317 9.43 17.12 -28.65
N SER A 318 9.45 15.96 -29.30
CA SER A 318 8.84 14.73 -28.75
C SER A 318 9.54 14.30 -27.48
N LEU A 319 10.87 14.28 -27.45
CA LEU A 319 11.67 13.92 -26.27
C LEU A 319 11.42 14.89 -25.11
N LEU A 320 11.38 16.19 -25.35
CA LEU A 320 10.99 17.18 -24.34
C LEU A 320 9.56 16.94 -23.85
N GLY A 321 8.64 16.60 -24.75
CA GLY A 321 7.27 16.26 -24.41
C GLY A 321 7.17 15.04 -23.49
N LEU A 322 7.96 14.01 -23.76
CA LEU A 322 8.06 12.80 -22.92
C LEU A 322 8.58 13.13 -21.52
N ILE A 323 9.66 13.88 -21.41
CA ILE A 323 10.24 14.32 -20.14
C ILE A 323 9.21 15.13 -19.32
N PHE A 324 8.62 16.14 -19.94
CA PHE A 324 7.75 17.09 -19.24
C PHE A 324 6.41 16.48 -18.82
N SER A 325 5.78 15.64 -19.68
CA SER A 325 4.56 14.94 -19.32
C SER A 325 4.76 14.01 -18.15
N SER A 326 5.88 13.27 -18.15
CA SER A 326 6.22 12.34 -17.07
C SER A 326 6.55 13.05 -15.76
N LEU A 327 7.31 14.16 -15.79
CA LEU A 327 7.60 14.97 -14.60
C LEU A 327 6.31 15.50 -13.94
N ILE A 328 5.43 16.14 -14.74
CA ILE A 328 4.19 16.73 -14.23
C ILE A 328 3.26 15.62 -13.72
N GLY A 329 3.14 14.52 -14.46
CA GLY A 329 2.25 13.41 -14.14
C GLY A 329 2.66 12.69 -12.87
N ASN A 330 3.94 12.30 -12.74
CA ASN A 330 4.45 11.62 -11.55
C ASN A 330 4.45 12.52 -10.30
N MET A 331 4.78 13.81 -10.44
CA MET A 331 4.68 14.78 -9.36
C MET A 331 3.23 14.94 -8.87
N THR A 332 2.30 14.97 -9.79
CA THR A 332 0.87 15.03 -9.49
C THR A 332 0.45 13.77 -8.71
N SER A 333 0.75 12.58 -9.22
CA SER A 333 0.33 11.30 -8.63
C SER A 333 0.97 11.05 -7.26
N LEU A 334 2.28 11.29 -7.12
CA LEU A 334 2.98 11.17 -5.85
C LEU A 334 2.41 12.14 -4.80
N SER A 335 2.11 13.38 -5.19
CA SER A 335 1.52 14.34 -4.26
C SER A 335 0.13 13.94 -3.76
N ARG A 336 -0.69 13.26 -4.58
CA ARG A 336 -1.99 12.71 -4.17
C ARG A 336 -1.83 11.50 -3.24
N LEU A 337 -0.88 10.61 -3.54
CA LEU A 337 -0.54 9.51 -2.64
C LEU A 337 -0.12 10.04 -1.25
N LEU A 338 0.80 11.02 -1.20
CA LEU A 338 1.26 11.61 0.06
C LEU A 338 0.12 12.34 0.80
N PHE A 339 -0.79 12.98 0.06
CA PHE A 339 -1.99 13.60 0.61
C PHE A 339 -2.92 12.55 1.25
N ALA A 340 -3.19 11.44 0.59
CA ALA A 340 -4.00 10.34 1.12
C ALA A 340 -3.35 9.72 2.37
N LEU A 341 -2.06 9.46 2.34
CA LEU A 341 -1.30 8.98 3.50
C LEU A 341 -1.36 9.95 4.70
N ALA A 342 -1.40 11.26 4.43
CA ALA A 342 -1.53 12.26 5.49
C ALA A 342 -2.98 12.33 6.02
N ARG A 343 -4.00 12.11 5.19
CA ARG A 343 -5.40 11.94 5.60
C ARG A 343 -5.54 10.78 6.58
N ASP A 344 -4.86 9.67 6.29
CA ASP A 344 -4.86 8.46 7.13
C ASP A 344 -3.89 8.54 8.32
N ARG A 345 -3.27 9.71 8.55
CA ARG A 345 -2.30 9.96 9.63
C ARG A 345 -1.01 9.14 9.55
N VAL A 346 -0.73 8.52 8.42
CA VAL A 346 0.57 7.92 8.14
C VAL A 346 1.65 9.00 8.07
N LEU A 347 1.34 10.10 7.39
CA LEU A 347 2.18 11.30 7.35
C LEU A 347 1.60 12.42 8.25
N PRO A 348 2.42 13.43 8.60
CA PRO A 348 1.92 14.60 9.34
C PRO A 348 0.75 15.28 8.64
N ALA A 349 -0.29 15.67 9.41
CA ALA A 349 -1.52 16.26 8.89
C ALA A 349 -1.33 17.54 8.04
N ARG A 350 -0.17 18.23 8.15
CA ARG A 350 0.16 19.36 7.29
C ARG A 350 0.17 19.03 5.80
N PHE A 351 0.47 17.78 5.43
CA PHE A 351 0.49 17.32 4.04
C PHE A 351 -0.91 16.98 3.49
N ALA A 352 -1.93 16.86 4.36
CA ALA A 352 -3.33 16.74 3.99
C ALA A 352 -4.02 18.10 3.78
N ARG A 353 -3.30 19.23 3.91
CA ARG A 353 -3.88 20.56 3.69
C ARG A 353 -3.83 20.92 2.21
N LEU A 354 -4.97 21.35 1.67
CA LEU A 354 -5.08 21.90 0.33
C LEU A 354 -4.76 23.39 0.34
N ASN A 355 -4.11 23.88 -0.72
CA ASN A 355 -3.89 25.29 -0.93
C ASN A 355 -5.18 25.98 -1.47
N LYS A 356 -5.13 27.31 -1.71
CA LYS A 356 -6.27 28.11 -2.22
C LYS A 356 -6.82 27.59 -3.56
N ASN A 357 -6.03 26.82 -4.30
CA ASN A 357 -6.38 26.24 -5.59
C ASN A 357 -6.88 24.78 -5.47
N GLY A 358 -7.07 24.28 -4.25
CA GLY A 358 -7.50 22.92 -3.99
C GLY A 358 -6.44 21.86 -4.32
N ILE A 359 -5.14 22.20 -4.24
CA ILE A 359 -3.99 21.35 -4.55
C ILE A 359 -3.25 21.02 -3.26
N PRO A 360 -2.73 19.80 -3.05
CA PRO A 360 -1.92 19.43 -1.90
C PRO A 360 -0.49 20.02 -1.98
N GLY A 361 -0.38 21.34 -1.89
CA GLY A 361 0.86 22.09 -2.12
C GLY A 361 2.01 21.67 -1.20
N ASN A 362 1.71 21.38 0.09
CA ASN A 362 2.74 20.91 1.03
C ASN A 362 3.30 19.52 0.65
N ALA A 363 2.48 18.65 0.04
CA ALA A 363 2.97 17.36 -0.46
C ALA A 363 3.90 17.56 -1.66
N ILE A 364 3.57 18.47 -2.58
CA ILE A 364 4.46 18.85 -3.71
C ILE A 364 5.77 19.43 -3.18
N LEU A 365 5.72 20.32 -2.20
CA LEU A 365 6.93 20.89 -1.57
C LEU A 365 7.82 19.82 -0.93
N LEU A 366 7.21 18.80 -0.32
CA LEU A 366 7.97 17.66 0.23
C LEU A 366 8.69 16.89 -0.89
N VAL A 367 8.00 16.61 -2.00
CA VAL A 367 8.61 15.97 -3.18
C VAL A 367 9.77 16.81 -3.70
N MET A 368 9.57 18.12 -3.86
CA MET A 368 10.63 19.04 -4.30
C MET A 368 11.83 19.06 -3.33
N ALA A 369 11.59 19.05 -2.03
CA ALA A 369 12.66 19.05 -1.04
C ALA A 369 13.50 17.77 -1.05
N ILE A 370 12.87 16.61 -1.25
CA ILE A 370 13.58 15.33 -1.40
C ILE A 370 14.41 15.35 -2.69
N PHE A 371 13.87 15.96 -3.74
CA PHE A 371 14.49 15.99 -5.06
C PHE A 371 15.77 16.84 -5.11
N ILE A 372 15.96 17.81 -4.22
CA ILE A 372 17.16 18.69 -4.22
C ILE A 372 18.48 17.88 -4.17
N VAL A 373 18.46 16.70 -3.55
CA VAL A 373 19.66 15.87 -3.37
C VAL A 373 20.05 15.11 -4.64
N ILE A 374 19.07 14.82 -5.51
CA ILE A 374 19.20 13.91 -6.64
C ILE A 374 20.21 14.39 -7.70
N PRO A 375 20.22 15.68 -8.13
CA PRO A 375 21.15 16.15 -9.14
C PRO A 375 22.63 16.00 -8.75
N PHE A 376 22.92 15.93 -7.46
CA PHE A 376 24.30 15.73 -6.95
C PHE A 376 24.80 14.29 -7.10
N ILE A 377 23.96 13.33 -7.41
CA ILE A 377 24.33 11.93 -7.63
C ILE A 377 24.77 11.70 -9.09
N GLY A 378 24.34 12.60 -9.99
CA GLY A 378 24.73 12.59 -11.40
C GLY A 378 24.03 11.53 -12.26
N ARG A 379 24.53 11.33 -13.48
CA ARG A 379 23.91 10.54 -14.55
C ARG A 379 23.94 9.03 -14.35
N THR A 380 24.83 8.51 -13.53
CA THR A 380 25.07 7.07 -13.31
C THR A 380 23.86 6.26 -12.88
N THR A 381 22.85 6.93 -12.38
CA THR A 381 21.73 6.32 -11.67
C THR A 381 20.59 5.82 -12.55
N ILE A 382 20.71 5.93 -13.88
CA ILE A 382 19.60 5.56 -14.78
C ILE A 382 19.31 4.07 -14.74
N SER A 383 20.33 3.20 -14.82
CA SER A 383 20.15 1.75 -14.73
C SER A 383 19.57 1.34 -13.36
N TRP A 384 20.06 1.95 -12.27
CA TRP A 384 19.56 1.70 -10.93
C TRP A 384 18.06 2.04 -10.79
N ILE A 385 17.66 3.13 -11.46
CA ILE A 385 16.26 3.58 -11.45
C ILE A 385 15.36 2.64 -12.24
N VAL A 386 15.82 2.12 -13.38
CA VAL A 386 15.12 1.11 -14.17
C VAL A 386 14.86 -0.12 -13.29
N ASP A 387 15.86 -0.60 -12.57
CA ASP A 387 15.77 -1.75 -11.68
C ASP A 387 14.77 -1.51 -10.53
N VAL A 388 14.92 -0.36 -9.85
CA VAL A 388 14.01 0.03 -8.76
C VAL A 388 12.56 0.12 -9.24
N THR A 389 12.33 0.69 -10.41
CA THR A 389 10.98 0.82 -10.97
C THR A 389 10.42 -0.51 -11.45
N THR A 390 11.26 -1.43 -11.97
CA THR A 390 10.85 -2.78 -12.39
C THR A 390 10.39 -3.64 -11.20
N ILE A 391 11.16 -3.66 -10.11
CA ILE A 391 10.76 -4.33 -8.87
C ILE A 391 9.48 -3.68 -8.31
N GLY A 392 9.48 -2.34 -8.24
CA GLY A 392 8.34 -1.58 -7.75
C GLY A 392 7.07 -1.89 -8.51
N ALA A 393 7.12 -1.93 -9.84
CA ALA A 393 6.00 -2.30 -10.71
C ALA A 393 5.52 -3.73 -10.44
N THR A 394 6.44 -4.69 -10.37
CA THR A 394 6.12 -6.10 -10.13
C THR A 394 5.37 -6.27 -8.80
N LEU A 395 5.85 -5.65 -7.73
CA LEU A 395 5.19 -5.67 -6.43
C LEU A 395 3.84 -4.95 -6.45
N LEU A 396 3.76 -3.77 -7.05
CA LEU A 396 2.56 -2.96 -7.17
C LEU A 396 1.44 -3.74 -7.88
N TYR A 397 1.72 -4.28 -9.06
CA TYR A 397 0.74 -5.05 -9.84
C TYR A 397 0.41 -6.40 -9.19
N GLY A 398 1.35 -7.00 -8.47
CA GLY A 398 1.11 -8.17 -7.63
C GLY A 398 0.08 -7.90 -6.52
N PHE A 399 0.27 -6.80 -5.77
CA PHE A 399 -0.68 -6.39 -4.72
C PHE A 399 -2.06 -6.01 -5.28
N VAL A 400 -2.13 -5.30 -6.41
CA VAL A 400 -3.39 -4.99 -7.08
C VAL A 400 -4.11 -6.28 -7.50
N SER A 401 -3.38 -7.22 -8.10
CA SER A 401 -3.96 -8.51 -8.53
C SER A 401 -4.46 -9.34 -7.34
N ALA A 402 -3.70 -9.36 -6.23
CA ALA A 402 -4.10 -10.05 -5.01
C ALA A 402 -5.34 -9.40 -4.36
N ALA A 403 -5.39 -8.07 -4.30
CA ALA A 403 -6.54 -7.35 -3.77
C ALA A 403 -7.80 -7.58 -4.61
N THR A 404 -7.64 -7.48 -5.95
CA THR A 404 -8.74 -7.74 -6.88
C THR A 404 -9.24 -9.18 -6.80
N LEU A 405 -8.33 -10.15 -6.66
CA LEU A 405 -8.69 -11.57 -6.53
C LEU A 405 -9.55 -11.82 -5.30
N ARG A 406 -9.20 -11.21 -4.16
CA ARG A 406 -9.97 -11.36 -2.92
C ARG A 406 -11.32 -10.70 -3.02
N GLU A 407 -11.39 -9.44 -3.46
CA GLU A 407 -12.64 -8.69 -3.64
C GLU A 407 -13.58 -9.42 -4.64
N ALA A 408 -13.03 -9.94 -5.77
CA ALA A 408 -13.81 -10.67 -6.76
C ALA A 408 -14.35 -12.02 -6.23
N LYS A 409 -13.59 -12.70 -5.36
CA LYS A 409 -14.08 -13.93 -4.67
C LYS A 409 -15.20 -13.61 -3.70
N ASP A 410 -15.05 -12.56 -2.90
CA ASP A 410 -16.07 -12.13 -1.94
C ASP A 410 -17.36 -11.71 -2.66
N GLN A 411 -17.27 -11.12 -3.87
CA GLN A 411 -18.40 -10.77 -4.72
C GLN A 411 -18.87 -11.91 -5.66
N GLN A 412 -18.31 -13.12 -5.55
CA GLN A 412 -18.61 -14.31 -6.35
C GLN A 412 -18.43 -14.11 -7.88
N ASN A 413 -17.56 -13.20 -8.30
CA ASN A 413 -17.25 -12.93 -9.70
C ASN A 413 -16.14 -13.86 -10.20
N SER A 414 -16.52 -15.04 -10.74
CA SER A 414 -15.58 -16.08 -11.16
C SER A 414 -14.65 -15.64 -12.29
N LEU A 415 -15.16 -14.90 -13.29
CA LEU A 415 -14.38 -14.42 -14.44
C LEU A 415 -13.30 -13.41 -14.01
N GLN A 416 -13.65 -12.50 -13.09
CA GLN A 416 -12.68 -11.54 -12.55
C GLN A 416 -11.67 -12.24 -11.64
N SER A 417 -12.12 -13.19 -10.82
CA SER A 417 -11.22 -13.99 -9.96
C SER A 417 -10.18 -14.76 -10.78
N ALA A 418 -10.59 -15.42 -11.87
CA ALA A 418 -9.68 -16.13 -12.77
C ALA A 418 -8.65 -15.17 -13.40
N SER A 419 -9.10 -14.03 -13.94
CA SER A 419 -8.22 -13.02 -14.53
C SER A 419 -7.20 -12.47 -13.52
N SER A 420 -7.65 -12.21 -12.29
CA SER A 420 -6.78 -11.67 -11.22
C SER A 420 -5.79 -12.72 -10.70
N LEU A 421 -6.20 -14.00 -10.68
CA LEU A 421 -5.29 -15.11 -10.33
C LEU A 421 -4.16 -15.24 -11.36
N VAL A 422 -4.50 -15.16 -12.67
CA VAL A 422 -3.48 -15.14 -13.74
C VAL A 422 -2.54 -13.97 -13.58
N GLY A 423 -3.09 -12.76 -13.34
CA GLY A 423 -2.28 -11.58 -13.10
C GLY A 423 -1.33 -11.72 -11.90
N LEU A 424 -1.82 -12.26 -10.78
CA LEU A 424 -1.01 -12.52 -9.60
C LEU A 424 0.09 -13.55 -9.87
N ALA A 425 -0.25 -14.66 -10.54
CA ALA A 425 0.72 -15.70 -10.90
C ALA A 425 1.83 -15.15 -11.81
N LEU A 426 1.50 -14.32 -12.80
CA LEU A 426 2.47 -13.66 -13.65
C LEU A 426 3.42 -12.75 -12.88
N MET A 427 2.90 -11.95 -11.92
CA MET A 427 3.76 -11.07 -11.11
C MET A 427 4.65 -11.86 -10.15
N ILE A 428 4.20 -13.00 -9.63
CA ILE A 428 5.03 -13.91 -8.83
C ILE A 428 6.13 -14.52 -9.70
N ILE A 429 5.81 -14.96 -10.92
CA ILE A 429 6.79 -15.50 -11.87
C ILE A 429 7.82 -14.42 -12.24
N PHE A 430 7.39 -13.17 -12.48
CA PHE A 430 8.29 -12.06 -12.78
C PHE A 430 9.22 -11.75 -11.61
N GLY A 431 8.68 -11.65 -10.40
CA GLY A 431 9.49 -11.46 -9.19
C GLY A 431 10.52 -12.58 -8.99
N ALA A 432 10.09 -13.84 -9.17
CA ALA A 432 10.99 -14.99 -9.09
C ALA A 432 12.07 -14.98 -10.20
N TYR A 433 11.70 -14.62 -11.43
CA TYR A 433 12.66 -14.48 -12.53
C TYR A 433 13.71 -13.41 -12.21
N ILE A 434 13.29 -12.21 -11.80
CA ILE A 434 14.21 -11.12 -11.42
C ILE A 434 15.17 -11.60 -10.33
N LEU A 435 14.68 -12.24 -9.28
CA LEU A 435 15.49 -12.74 -8.18
C LEU A 435 16.47 -13.83 -8.62
N VAL A 436 16.03 -14.78 -9.47
CA VAL A 436 16.89 -15.88 -9.95
C VAL A 436 17.97 -15.37 -10.91
N VAL A 437 17.62 -14.47 -11.83
CA VAL A 437 18.56 -13.91 -12.80
C VAL A 437 19.63 -13.08 -12.08
N SER A 438 19.24 -12.27 -11.10
CA SER A 438 20.20 -11.54 -10.25
C SER A 438 21.09 -12.49 -9.46
N ALA A 439 20.54 -13.52 -8.83
CA ALA A 439 21.31 -14.49 -8.05
C ALA A 439 22.33 -15.29 -8.89
N LEU A 440 22.07 -15.44 -10.20
CA LEU A 440 22.99 -16.12 -11.13
C LEU A 440 24.03 -15.19 -11.78
N GLY A 441 24.02 -13.88 -11.44
CA GLY A 441 24.95 -12.89 -11.99
C GLY A 441 24.80 -12.67 -13.50
N SER A 442 23.61 -12.97 -14.07
CA SER A 442 23.41 -12.95 -15.53
C SER A 442 22.62 -11.73 -16.02
N GLY A 443 22.74 -10.56 -15.34
CA GLY A 443 22.09 -9.31 -15.78
C GLY A 443 20.71 -9.08 -15.15
N GLY A 444 20.61 -9.30 -13.85
CA GLY A 444 19.41 -8.97 -13.06
C GLY A 444 19.42 -7.52 -12.56
N ILE A 445 19.04 -7.32 -11.31
CA ILE A 445 19.03 -6.01 -10.66
C ILE A 445 20.45 -5.60 -10.34
N SER A 446 20.81 -4.35 -10.65
CA SER A 446 22.11 -3.77 -10.26
C SER A 446 22.30 -3.78 -8.74
N ARG A 447 23.54 -3.88 -8.29
CA ARG A 447 23.91 -3.87 -6.86
C ARG A 447 23.39 -2.61 -6.15
N GLU A 448 23.51 -1.49 -6.80
CA GLU A 448 23.05 -0.20 -6.31
C GLU A 448 21.53 -0.14 -6.22
N GLY A 449 20.82 -0.71 -7.20
CA GLY A 449 19.36 -0.85 -7.16
C GLY A 449 18.90 -1.68 -5.96
N GLN A 450 19.57 -2.80 -5.68
CA GLN A 450 19.32 -3.62 -4.49
C GLN A 450 19.58 -2.83 -3.20
N MET A 451 20.68 -2.08 -3.13
CA MET A 451 21.02 -1.26 -1.98
C MET A 451 19.97 -0.16 -1.72
N ILE A 452 19.47 0.51 -2.76
CA ILE A 452 18.41 1.49 -2.64
C ILE A 452 17.16 0.84 -2.02
N PHE A 453 16.77 -0.35 -2.47
CA PHE A 453 15.62 -1.07 -1.91
C PHE A 453 15.82 -1.46 -0.45
N ILE A 454 17.01 -1.96 -0.09
CA ILE A 454 17.34 -2.35 1.28
C ILE A 454 17.24 -1.14 2.21
N VAL A 455 17.93 -0.05 1.86
CA VAL A 455 17.94 1.19 2.67
C VAL A 455 16.53 1.74 2.81
N TRP A 456 15.77 1.84 1.71
CA TRP A 456 14.39 2.33 1.75
C TRP A 456 13.48 1.45 2.60
N SER A 457 13.62 0.14 2.49
CA SER A 457 12.85 -0.84 3.26
C SER A 457 13.14 -0.75 4.77
N VAL A 458 14.40 -0.61 5.15
CA VAL A 458 14.80 -0.41 6.55
C VAL A 458 14.24 0.91 7.09
N LEU A 459 14.33 1.99 6.32
CA LEU A 459 13.74 3.28 6.68
C LEU A 459 12.22 3.18 6.88
N GLY A 460 11.52 2.43 6.02
CA GLY A 460 10.10 2.15 6.14
C GLY A 460 9.75 1.42 7.44
N LEU A 461 10.52 0.40 7.77
CA LEU A 461 10.35 -0.37 9.00
C LEU A 461 10.55 0.48 10.27
N LEU A 462 11.55 1.37 10.25
CA LEU A 462 11.80 2.31 11.33
C LEU A 462 10.71 3.40 11.41
N TYR A 463 10.26 3.90 10.26
CA TYR A 463 9.21 4.91 10.21
C TYR A 463 7.85 4.37 10.68
N PHE A 464 7.55 3.09 10.42
CA PHE A 464 6.30 2.46 10.84
C PHE A 464 6.06 2.56 12.35
N ARG A 465 7.13 2.54 13.15
CA ARG A 465 7.04 2.79 14.60
C ARG A 465 6.39 4.13 14.92
N ARG A 466 6.77 5.20 14.19
CA ARG A 466 6.17 6.53 14.36
C ARG A 466 4.69 6.55 13.94
N VAL A 467 4.34 5.78 12.90
CA VAL A 467 2.96 5.65 12.44
C VAL A 467 2.10 5.02 13.54
N MET A 468 2.55 3.89 14.12
CA MET A 468 1.83 3.22 15.22
C MET A 468 1.65 4.12 16.46
N VAL A 469 2.69 4.87 16.85
CA VAL A 469 2.60 5.77 18.01
C VAL A 469 1.60 6.92 17.78
N ARG A 470 1.43 7.37 16.55
CA ARG A 470 0.48 8.43 16.19
C ARG A 470 -0.94 7.95 15.94
N ASP A 471 -1.12 6.66 15.77
CA ASP A 471 -2.43 6.06 15.45
C ASP A 471 -3.25 5.82 16.71
N HIS A 472 -3.99 6.86 17.15
CA HIS A 472 -4.92 6.76 18.29
C HIS A 472 -6.07 5.75 18.04
N GLY A 473 -6.35 5.44 16.78
CA GLY A 473 -7.39 4.47 16.38
C GLY A 473 -6.94 3.01 16.44
N ARG A 474 -5.68 2.75 16.76
CA ARG A 474 -5.08 1.39 16.82
C ARG A 474 -5.34 0.55 15.57
N ARG A 475 -5.27 1.19 14.39
CA ARG A 475 -5.53 0.56 13.09
C ARG A 475 -4.30 -0.22 12.59
N PHE A 476 -3.10 0.26 12.92
CA PHE A 476 -1.81 -0.29 12.54
C PHE A 476 -1.25 -1.26 13.59
N GLY A 477 -0.40 -2.19 13.14
CA GLY A 477 0.32 -3.13 14.02
C GLY A 477 -0.42 -4.44 14.30
N LYS A 478 -1.54 -4.70 13.63
CA LYS A 478 -2.36 -5.91 13.86
C LYS A 478 -1.81 -7.17 13.20
N ASN A 479 -0.93 -7.05 12.20
CA ASN A 479 -0.48 -8.17 11.39
C ASN A 479 1.05 -8.30 11.35
N ILE A 480 1.60 -9.08 12.27
CA ILE A 480 3.05 -9.33 12.34
C ILE A 480 3.60 -10.08 11.12
N THR A 481 2.79 -10.93 10.46
CA THR A 481 3.23 -11.75 9.32
C THR A 481 3.76 -10.88 8.19
N VAL A 482 3.16 -9.71 7.96
CA VAL A 482 3.60 -8.75 6.93
C VAL A 482 5.04 -8.31 7.17
N TRP A 483 5.38 -8.05 8.42
CA TRP A 483 6.71 -7.57 8.81
C TRP A 483 7.75 -8.69 8.76
N VAL A 484 7.37 -9.92 9.11
CA VAL A 484 8.24 -11.10 8.94
C VAL A 484 8.60 -11.30 7.47
N VAL A 485 7.60 -11.25 6.58
CA VAL A 485 7.83 -11.37 5.12
C VAL A 485 8.70 -10.22 4.61
N PHE A 486 8.45 -9.01 5.08
CA PHE A 486 9.22 -7.84 4.66
C PHE A 486 10.69 -7.90 5.11
N VAL A 487 10.96 -8.34 6.34
CA VAL A 487 12.33 -8.56 6.84
C VAL A 487 13.01 -9.71 6.09
N ALA A 488 12.28 -10.78 5.78
CA ALA A 488 12.81 -11.88 4.96
C ALA A 488 13.18 -11.40 3.55
N PHE A 489 12.36 -10.54 2.95
CA PHE A 489 12.65 -9.92 1.65
C PHE A 489 13.94 -9.06 1.71
N ILE A 490 14.08 -8.20 2.73
CA ILE A 490 15.31 -7.42 2.94
C ILE A 490 16.52 -8.34 3.06
N PHE A 491 16.38 -9.44 3.83
CA PHE A 491 17.46 -10.41 4.00
C PHE A 491 17.88 -11.06 2.68
N VAL A 492 16.92 -11.50 1.86
CA VAL A 492 17.19 -12.09 0.54
C VAL A 492 17.91 -11.10 -0.37
N LEU A 493 17.43 -9.87 -0.47
CA LEU A 493 18.08 -8.82 -1.28
C LEU A 493 19.52 -8.55 -0.79
N THR A 494 19.73 -8.51 0.53
CA THR A 494 21.05 -8.27 1.11
C THR A 494 22.00 -9.43 0.82
N MET A 495 21.52 -10.67 0.87
CA MET A 495 22.31 -11.84 0.50
C MET A 495 22.70 -11.84 -0.98
N MET A 496 21.76 -11.48 -1.85
CA MET A 496 22.02 -11.37 -3.30
C MET A 496 23.09 -10.32 -3.58
N TRP A 497 22.93 -9.12 -3.01
CA TRP A 497 23.92 -8.04 -3.14
C TRP A 497 25.34 -8.49 -2.79
N ILE A 498 25.48 -9.23 -1.69
CA ILE A 498 26.78 -9.73 -1.25
C ILE A 498 27.34 -10.79 -2.18
N CYS A 499 26.49 -11.71 -2.66
CA CYS A 499 26.95 -12.74 -3.60
C CYS A 499 27.50 -12.11 -4.89
N GLU A 500 26.85 -11.07 -5.40
CA GLU A 500 27.31 -10.34 -6.59
C GLU A 500 28.63 -9.60 -6.33
N GLU A 501 28.74 -8.89 -5.19
CA GLU A 501 29.96 -8.19 -4.80
C GLU A 501 31.15 -9.15 -4.67
N CYS A 502 30.94 -10.29 -4.00
CA CYS A 502 31.95 -11.31 -3.84
C CYS A 502 32.38 -11.92 -5.19
N ALA A 503 31.45 -12.14 -6.10
CA ALA A 503 31.73 -12.70 -7.42
C ALA A 503 32.58 -11.74 -8.28
N GLU A 504 32.25 -10.44 -8.29
CA GLU A 504 32.96 -9.44 -9.07
C GLU A 504 34.42 -9.26 -8.58
N VAL A 505 34.61 -9.04 -7.27
CA VAL A 505 35.95 -8.90 -6.71
C VAL A 505 36.78 -10.18 -6.91
N THR A 506 36.14 -11.35 -6.87
CA THR A 506 36.82 -12.62 -7.20
C THR A 506 37.24 -12.64 -8.65
N ALA A 507 36.37 -12.21 -9.59
CA ALA A 507 36.68 -12.13 -11.01
C ALA A 507 37.85 -11.13 -11.29
N GLU A 508 37.79 -9.94 -10.69
CA GLU A 508 38.84 -8.93 -10.79
C GLU A 508 40.21 -9.46 -10.29
N ASN A 509 40.20 -10.13 -9.13
CA ASN A 509 41.41 -10.74 -8.57
C ASN A 509 41.96 -11.84 -9.48
N ILE A 510 41.09 -12.68 -10.10
CA ILE A 510 41.51 -13.71 -11.06
C ILE A 510 42.17 -13.05 -12.29
N VAL A 511 41.60 -11.96 -12.83
CA VAL A 511 42.11 -11.23 -13.97
C VAL A 511 43.46 -10.59 -13.60
N ALA A 512 43.59 -9.98 -12.43
CA ALA A 512 44.82 -9.38 -11.93
C ALA A 512 45.94 -10.42 -11.76
N ILE A 513 45.62 -11.58 -11.17
CA ILE A 513 46.56 -12.71 -11.03
C ILE A 513 46.98 -13.21 -12.42
N ARG A 514 46.02 -13.42 -13.35
CA ARG A 514 46.32 -13.85 -14.73
C ARG A 514 47.27 -12.88 -15.45
N ASN A 515 47.04 -11.58 -15.33
CA ASN A 515 47.84 -10.54 -15.97
C ASN A 515 49.24 -10.47 -15.36
N SER A 516 49.43 -10.73 -14.07
CA SER A 516 50.71 -10.79 -13.39
C SER A 516 51.56 -12.00 -13.83
N TYR A 517 50.90 -13.11 -14.24
CA TYR A 517 51.55 -14.39 -14.58
C TYR A 517 51.58 -14.73 -16.07
N SER A 518 51.21 -13.82 -16.97
CA SER A 518 51.23 -14.05 -18.43
C SER A 518 52.66 -14.32 -19.02
N GLY A 519 53.69 -14.45 -18.21
CA GLY A 519 55.08 -14.66 -18.55
C GLY A 519 55.68 -16.08 -18.43
N GLY A 520 54.85 -17.14 -18.23
CA GLY A 520 55.33 -18.54 -18.31
C GLY A 520 56.06 -19.07 -17.06
N GLN A 521 55.76 -18.56 -15.89
CA GLN A 521 56.30 -19.04 -14.61
C GLN A 521 55.59 -20.30 -14.08
N ASP A 522 56.32 -21.12 -13.32
CA ASP A 522 55.89 -22.41 -12.80
C ASP A 522 54.76 -22.26 -11.74
N ILE A 523 53.71 -23.08 -11.82
CA ILE A 523 52.53 -23.06 -10.94
C ILE A 523 52.93 -23.26 -9.46
N THR A 524 54.04 -23.92 -9.16
CA THR A 524 54.53 -24.12 -7.81
C THR A 524 55.06 -22.84 -7.14
N ALA A 525 55.55 -21.86 -7.92
CA ALA A 525 55.96 -20.55 -7.43
C ALA A 525 54.78 -19.64 -7.06
N LEU A 526 53.57 -19.96 -7.55
CA LEU A 526 52.34 -19.23 -7.27
C LEU A 526 51.92 -19.30 -5.80
N ALA A 527 52.13 -20.40 -5.11
CA ALA A 527 51.71 -20.61 -3.73
C ALA A 527 52.46 -19.76 -2.70
N GLU A 528 53.68 -19.30 -3.07
CA GLU A 528 54.56 -18.51 -2.20
C GLU A 528 54.65 -17.03 -2.59
N ASP A 529 53.85 -16.56 -3.57
CA ASP A 529 53.89 -15.18 -4.02
C ASP A 529 53.18 -14.24 -3.03
N PRO A 530 53.88 -13.20 -2.53
CA PRO A 530 53.27 -12.19 -1.64
C PRO A 530 52.05 -11.47 -2.24
N ALA A 531 51.96 -11.37 -3.57
CA ALA A 531 50.80 -10.80 -4.25
C ALA A 531 49.54 -11.68 -4.07
N LEU A 532 49.65 -13.01 -4.16
CA LEU A 532 48.56 -13.94 -3.93
C LEU A 532 48.07 -13.88 -2.49
N GLU A 533 48.97 -13.73 -1.53
CA GLU A 533 48.58 -13.55 -0.12
C GLU A 533 47.86 -12.23 0.11
N LEU A 534 48.28 -11.16 -0.56
CA LEU A 534 47.57 -9.86 -0.51
C LEU A 534 46.14 -9.97 -1.10
N TYR A 535 46.00 -10.61 -2.27
CA TYR A 535 44.67 -10.83 -2.88
C TYR A 535 43.77 -11.68 -2.00
N ARG A 536 44.29 -12.76 -1.41
CA ARG A 536 43.56 -13.61 -0.46
C ARG A 536 43.10 -12.82 0.77
N ASN A 537 43.96 -11.98 1.33
CA ASN A 537 43.64 -11.18 2.49
C ASN A 537 42.61 -10.08 2.19
N ASN A 538 42.69 -9.46 0.99
CA ASN A 538 41.70 -8.50 0.53
C ASN A 538 40.33 -9.16 0.33
N LEU A 539 40.29 -10.33 -0.30
CA LEU A 539 39.06 -11.10 -0.47
C LEU A 539 38.45 -11.52 0.88
N LEU A 540 39.29 -12.00 1.81
CA LEU A 540 38.84 -12.34 3.17
C LEU A 540 38.27 -11.12 3.93
N MET A 541 38.97 -9.99 3.88
CA MET A 541 38.48 -8.75 4.52
C MET A 541 37.16 -8.30 3.91
N MET A 542 37.00 -8.41 2.60
CA MET A 542 35.78 -8.08 1.91
C MET A 542 34.62 -9.01 2.33
N ILE A 543 34.85 -10.33 2.31
CA ILE A 543 33.82 -11.32 2.76
C ILE A 543 33.41 -11.07 4.21
N VAL A 544 34.37 -10.79 5.10
CA VAL A 544 34.10 -10.49 6.51
C VAL A 544 33.34 -9.17 6.64
N GLY A 545 33.73 -8.13 5.89
CA GLY A 545 33.04 -6.84 5.86
C GLY A 545 31.62 -6.96 5.33
N ALA A 546 31.42 -7.71 4.26
CA ALA A 546 30.13 -8.01 3.67
C ALA A 546 29.23 -8.81 4.65
N ALA A 547 29.76 -9.86 5.27
CA ALA A 547 29.02 -10.63 6.29
C ALA A 547 28.63 -9.77 7.50
N ALA A 548 29.52 -8.86 7.93
CA ALA A 548 29.22 -7.91 9.00
C ALA A 548 28.11 -6.92 8.60
N ALA A 549 28.12 -6.44 7.35
CA ALA A 549 27.07 -5.56 6.82
C ALA A 549 25.69 -6.26 6.79
N VAL A 550 25.62 -7.51 6.28
CA VAL A 550 24.37 -8.33 6.34
C VAL A 550 23.88 -8.47 7.76
N MET A 551 24.79 -8.90 8.63
CA MET A 551 24.41 -9.12 10.02
C MET A 551 23.92 -7.82 10.66
N GLY A 552 24.56 -6.70 10.37
CA GLY A 552 24.15 -5.37 10.83
C GLY A 552 22.75 -4.99 10.34
N ILE A 553 22.49 -5.08 9.04
CA ILE A 553 21.19 -4.80 8.42
C ILE A 553 20.11 -5.73 8.98
N PHE A 554 20.41 -7.02 9.10
CA PHE A 554 19.48 -8.01 9.65
C PHE A 554 19.16 -7.74 11.11
N VAL A 555 20.15 -7.45 11.95
CA VAL A 555 19.96 -7.13 13.38
C VAL A 555 19.13 -5.86 13.54
N VAL A 556 19.41 -4.80 12.76
CA VAL A 556 18.63 -3.56 12.79
C VAL A 556 17.18 -3.81 12.37
N SER A 557 16.98 -4.55 11.28
CA SER A 557 15.64 -4.87 10.76
C SER A 557 14.83 -5.74 11.73
N LEU A 558 15.46 -6.79 12.27
CA LEU A 558 14.87 -7.68 13.27
C LEU A 558 14.57 -6.92 14.58
N GLY A 559 15.50 -6.07 15.04
CA GLY A 559 15.33 -5.24 16.21
C GLY A 559 14.17 -4.26 16.06
N ALA A 560 14.05 -3.61 14.91
CA ALA A 560 12.93 -2.72 14.59
C ALA A 560 11.60 -3.49 14.55
N MET A 561 11.57 -4.66 13.91
CA MET A 561 10.38 -5.53 13.85
C MET A 561 9.95 -5.98 15.25
N LEU A 562 10.88 -6.48 16.08
CA LEU A 562 10.57 -6.91 17.45
C LEU A 562 10.11 -5.75 18.34
N SER A 563 10.71 -4.56 18.18
CA SER A 563 10.28 -3.35 18.88
C SER A 563 8.85 -2.97 18.47
N ASN A 564 8.52 -3.02 17.18
CA ASN A 564 7.19 -2.75 16.67
C ASN A 564 6.17 -3.76 17.17
N TRP A 565 6.51 -5.04 17.16
CA TRP A 565 5.65 -6.10 17.68
C TRP A 565 5.36 -5.96 19.19
N ARG A 566 6.40 -5.71 20.01
CA ARG A 566 6.22 -5.51 21.46
C ARG A 566 5.30 -4.32 21.75
N TYR A 567 5.42 -3.25 20.98
CA TYR A 567 4.55 -2.10 21.13
C TYR A 567 3.11 -2.41 20.74
N ALA A 568 2.89 -3.06 19.61
CA ALA A 568 1.56 -3.46 19.15
C ALA A 568 0.87 -4.35 20.20
N ARG A 569 1.58 -5.34 20.73
CA ARG A 569 1.08 -6.23 21.78
C ARG A 569 0.74 -5.47 23.07
N LYS A 570 1.60 -4.54 23.49
CA LYS A 570 1.30 -3.69 24.64
C LYS A 570 0.03 -2.88 24.45
N CYS A 571 -0.15 -2.26 23.28
CA CYS A 571 -1.37 -1.52 22.95
C CYS A 571 -2.63 -2.42 22.95
N GLU A 572 -2.50 -3.67 22.50
CA GLU A 572 -3.59 -4.64 22.51
C GLU A 572 -3.97 -5.05 23.93
N GLU A 573 -2.98 -5.33 24.79
CA GLU A 573 -3.18 -5.65 26.20
C GLU A 573 -3.84 -4.47 26.97
N GLU A 574 -3.41 -3.23 26.70
CA GLU A 574 -4.03 -2.02 27.29
C GLU A 574 -5.48 -1.86 26.83
N ALA A 575 -5.77 -2.10 25.53
CA ALA A 575 -7.13 -2.04 25.00
C ALA A 575 -8.04 -3.11 25.65
N ALA A 576 -7.53 -4.32 25.81
CA ALA A 576 -8.26 -5.39 26.46
C ALA A 576 -8.57 -5.07 27.94
N ARG A 577 -7.63 -4.45 28.65
CA ARG A 577 -7.85 -3.99 30.04
C ARG A 577 -8.89 -2.88 30.12
N GLU A 578 -8.78 -1.87 29.24
CA GLU A 578 -9.76 -0.78 29.17
C GLU A 578 -11.18 -1.31 28.89
N LEU A 579 -11.30 -2.22 27.91
CA LEU A 579 -12.58 -2.87 27.58
C LEU A 579 -13.11 -3.68 28.76
N GLY A 580 -12.27 -4.42 29.46
CA GLY A 580 -12.63 -5.16 30.66
C GLY A 580 -13.13 -4.23 31.77
N THR A 581 -12.47 -3.09 31.98
CA THR A 581 -12.87 -2.10 32.97
C THR A 581 -14.22 -1.46 32.60
N VAL A 582 -14.39 -1.05 31.35
CA VAL A 582 -15.66 -0.46 30.85
C VAL A 582 -16.79 -1.50 30.95
N LYS A 583 -16.54 -2.75 30.60
CA LYS A 583 -17.52 -3.83 30.72
C LYS A 583 -17.91 -4.01 32.20
N THR A 584 -16.95 -4.04 33.12
CA THR A 584 -17.21 -4.19 34.55
C THR A 584 -18.06 -3.03 35.11
N ILE A 585 -17.77 -1.80 34.69
CA ILE A 585 -18.55 -0.61 35.10
C ILE A 585 -19.98 -0.66 34.50
N ALA A 586 -20.11 -0.99 33.23
CA ALA A 586 -21.41 -1.06 32.56
C ALA A 586 -22.32 -2.17 33.10
N TYR A 587 -21.74 -3.24 33.61
CA TYR A 587 -22.45 -4.43 34.10
C TYR A 587 -22.85 -4.38 35.55
N ARG A 588 -22.44 -3.34 36.28
CA ARG A 588 -22.84 -3.13 37.69
C ARG A 588 -23.72 -1.90 37.83
N ASP A 589 -24.79 -2.01 38.66
CA ASP A 589 -25.59 -0.86 39.07
C ASP A 589 -24.82 0.00 40.05
N SER A 590 -24.72 1.29 39.76
CA SER A 590 -23.88 2.24 40.50
C SER A 590 -24.35 2.50 41.93
N LEU A 591 -25.65 2.28 42.24
CA LEU A 591 -26.25 2.52 43.54
C LEU A 591 -26.12 1.28 44.46
N THR A 592 -26.44 0.10 43.90
CA THR A 592 -26.63 -1.14 44.69
C THR A 592 -25.47 -2.13 44.54
N GLY A 593 -24.64 -1.97 43.47
CA GLY A 593 -23.52 -2.87 43.16
C GLY A 593 -23.93 -4.23 42.57
N VAL A 594 -25.22 -4.57 42.48
CA VAL A 594 -25.73 -5.74 41.76
C VAL A 594 -25.56 -5.59 40.24
N LYS A 595 -25.93 -6.59 39.45
CA LYS A 595 -25.84 -6.49 38.00
C LYS A 595 -26.81 -5.45 37.45
N SER A 596 -26.34 -4.65 36.46
CA SER A 596 -27.12 -3.58 35.85
C SER A 596 -28.16 -4.09 34.86
N LYS A 597 -29.08 -3.22 34.44
CA LYS A 597 -30.02 -3.48 33.34
C LYS A 597 -29.31 -3.89 32.06
N HIS A 598 -28.13 -3.34 31.78
CA HIS A 598 -27.37 -3.71 30.58
C HIS A 598 -26.89 -5.18 30.66
N ALA A 599 -26.45 -5.60 31.85
CA ALA A 599 -26.08 -7.01 32.09
C ALA A 599 -27.30 -7.95 32.00
N PHE A 600 -28.51 -7.48 32.38
CA PHE A 600 -29.75 -8.23 32.25
C PHE A 600 -30.11 -8.48 30.78
N VAL A 601 -30.08 -7.45 29.93
CA VAL A 601 -30.43 -7.58 28.49
C VAL A 601 -29.48 -8.53 27.76
N GLU A 602 -28.17 -8.48 28.04
CA GLU A 602 -27.22 -9.42 27.43
C GLU A 602 -27.49 -10.84 27.90
N PHE A 603 -27.78 -10.99 29.18
CA PHE A 603 -28.10 -12.29 29.77
C PHE A 603 -29.40 -12.90 29.19
N GLU A 604 -30.47 -12.09 29.01
CA GLU A 604 -31.71 -12.49 28.35
C GLU A 604 -31.43 -13.03 26.94
N SER A 605 -30.65 -12.31 26.14
CA SER A 605 -30.24 -12.74 24.79
C SER A 605 -29.47 -14.06 24.79
N ASP A 606 -28.60 -14.29 25.79
CA ASP A 606 -27.83 -15.52 25.92
C ASP A 606 -28.75 -16.71 26.25
N ILE A 607 -29.74 -16.54 27.13
CA ILE A 607 -30.70 -17.58 27.48
C ILE A 607 -31.63 -17.86 26.29
N ASP A 608 -32.11 -16.87 25.59
CA ASP A 608 -32.93 -17.05 24.39
C ASP A 608 -32.19 -17.87 23.33
N THR A 609 -30.88 -17.58 23.12
CA THR A 609 -30.04 -18.38 22.24
C THR A 609 -29.97 -19.85 22.70
N GLN A 610 -29.90 -20.11 24.01
CA GLN A 610 -29.87 -21.47 24.54
C GLN A 610 -31.21 -22.18 24.39
N ILE A 611 -32.33 -21.47 24.55
CA ILE A 611 -33.69 -21.97 24.32
C ILE A 611 -33.85 -22.38 22.85
N ASP A 612 -33.46 -21.51 21.91
CA ASP A 612 -33.56 -21.72 20.47
C ASP A 612 -32.82 -22.97 20.01
N ILE A 613 -31.61 -23.22 20.55
CA ILE A 613 -30.84 -24.41 20.22
C ILE A 613 -31.16 -25.62 21.09
N ARG A 614 -32.25 -25.55 21.93
CA ARG A 614 -32.71 -26.59 22.87
C ARG A 614 -31.61 -27.09 23.82
N LYS A 615 -30.77 -26.19 24.30
CA LYS A 615 -29.69 -26.47 25.27
C LYS A 615 -29.88 -25.73 26.59
N ALA A 616 -30.99 -24.97 26.74
CA ALA A 616 -31.29 -24.33 28.01
C ALA A 616 -31.47 -25.38 29.11
N GLY A 617 -30.74 -25.20 30.20
CA GLY A 617 -30.94 -25.97 31.42
C GLY A 617 -32.14 -25.53 32.22
N GLU A 618 -32.41 -26.17 33.36
CA GLU A 618 -33.47 -25.76 34.30
C GLU A 618 -33.09 -24.39 34.91
N PHE A 619 -34.06 -23.46 34.91
CA PHE A 619 -33.94 -22.17 35.60
C PHE A 619 -35.28 -21.63 36.03
N ALA A 620 -35.26 -20.71 36.99
CA ALA A 620 -36.42 -19.94 37.40
C ALA A 620 -36.07 -18.46 37.50
N VAL A 621 -37.06 -17.62 37.24
CA VAL A 621 -36.98 -16.16 37.28
C VAL A 621 -37.83 -15.65 38.45
N LEU A 622 -37.20 -14.90 39.35
CA LEU A 622 -37.93 -14.16 40.39
C LEU A 622 -37.88 -12.66 40.05
N VAL A 623 -39.05 -12.09 39.85
CA VAL A 623 -39.24 -10.63 39.67
C VAL A 623 -39.56 -10.02 41.01
N CYS A 624 -38.88 -8.95 41.38
CA CYS A 624 -39.05 -8.25 42.64
C CYS A 624 -39.31 -6.76 42.42
N ASP A 625 -40.26 -6.18 43.16
CA ASP A 625 -40.61 -4.77 43.14
C ASP A 625 -40.57 -4.20 44.58
N VAL A 626 -39.83 -3.11 44.78
CA VAL A 626 -39.68 -2.49 46.09
C VAL A 626 -40.84 -1.58 46.41
N ASN A 627 -41.69 -1.98 47.36
CA ASN A 627 -42.91 -1.28 47.68
C ASN A 627 -42.64 0.03 48.43
N GLY A 628 -43.46 1.07 48.15
CA GLY A 628 -43.46 2.33 48.88
C GLY A 628 -42.28 3.26 48.60
N LEU A 629 -41.40 2.98 47.62
CA LEU A 629 -40.24 3.81 47.29
C LEU A 629 -40.60 5.25 46.97
N LYS A 630 -41.71 5.47 46.23
CA LYS A 630 -42.16 6.83 45.91
C LYS A 630 -42.58 7.60 47.17
N HIS A 631 -43.26 6.95 48.10
CA HIS A 631 -43.67 7.57 49.37
C HIS A 631 -42.46 7.94 50.20
N ILE A 632 -41.41 7.09 50.26
CA ILE A 632 -40.13 7.39 50.92
C ILE A 632 -39.45 8.59 50.25
N ASN A 633 -39.37 8.63 48.91
CA ASN A 633 -38.81 9.74 48.18
C ASN A 633 -39.53 11.06 48.44
N ASP A 634 -40.85 11.03 48.39
CA ASP A 634 -41.69 12.21 48.54
C ASP A 634 -41.69 12.75 50.00
N THR A 635 -41.56 11.84 51.00
CA THR A 635 -41.60 12.21 52.44
C THR A 635 -40.24 12.52 53.02
N LEU A 636 -39.24 11.73 52.69
CA LEU A 636 -37.90 11.77 53.31
C LEU A 636 -36.77 12.18 52.33
N GLY A 637 -37.11 12.38 51.05
CA GLY A 637 -36.19 12.79 49.99
C GLY A 637 -35.43 11.65 49.35
N HIS A 638 -34.87 11.92 48.14
CA HIS A 638 -34.20 10.93 47.31
C HIS A 638 -33.06 10.17 47.98
N LYS A 639 -32.31 10.82 48.90
CA LYS A 639 -31.24 10.14 49.65
C LYS A 639 -31.79 8.99 50.53
N ALA A 640 -32.97 9.18 51.12
CA ALA A 640 -33.62 8.12 51.92
C ALA A 640 -34.12 7.00 51.00
N GLY A 641 -34.64 7.35 49.80
CA GLY A 641 -35.01 6.38 48.80
C GLY A 641 -33.85 5.55 48.27
N ASP A 642 -32.72 6.19 48.04
CA ASP A 642 -31.48 5.47 47.62
C ASP A 642 -31.03 4.46 48.70
N GLU A 643 -31.10 4.83 49.97
CA GLU A 643 -30.75 3.94 51.08
C GLU A 643 -31.79 2.80 51.22
N TYR A 644 -33.06 3.08 50.97
CA TYR A 644 -34.11 2.08 50.97
C TYR A 644 -33.91 1.05 49.83
N ILE A 645 -33.48 1.49 48.64
CA ILE A 645 -33.11 0.60 47.52
C ILE A 645 -31.88 -0.25 47.85
N LYS A 646 -30.88 0.30 48.52
CA LYS A 646 -29.71 -0.47 48.97
C LYS A 646 -30.11 -1.58 49.94
N GLN A 647 -30.95 -1.24 50.92
CA GLN A 647 -31.47 -2.22 51.88
C GLN A 647 -32.31 -3.32 51.18
N ALA A 648 -33.10 -2.95 50.15
CA ALA A 648 -33.83 -3.92 49.35
C ALA A 648 -32.88 -4.84 48.60
N SER A 649 -31.82 -4.29 47.96
CA SER A 649 -30.82 -5.07 47.28
C SER A 649 -30.06 -6.03 48.21
N GLU A 650 -29.70 -5.57 49.41
CA GLU A 650 -29.04 -6.40 50.44
C GLU A 650 -29.95 -7.57 50.90
N LEU A 651 -31.23 -7.29 51.08
CA LEU A 651 -32.21 -8.32 51.47
C LEU A 651 -32.33 -9.40 50.38
N ILE A 652 -32.47 -8.99 49.12
CA ILE A 652 -32.55 -9.92 47.98
C ILE A 652 -31.24 -10.73 47.85
N CYS A 653 -30.08 -10.07 47.87
CA CYS A 653 -28.80 -10.75 47.76
C CYS A 653 -28.51 -11.73 48.94
N LYS A 654 -29.02 -11.41 50.10
CA LYS A 654 -28.88 -12.29 51.27
C LYS A 654 -29.78 -13.52 51.18
N ALA A 655 -30.97 -13.39 50.62
CA ALA A 655 -31.91 -14.51 50.43
C ALA A 655 -31.45 -15.44 49.28
N PHE A 656 -30.90 -14.90 48.19
CA PHE A 656 -30.56 -15.62 46.96
C PHE A 656 -29.03 -15.55 46.70
N GLN A 657 -28.22 -16.09 47.61
CA GLN A 657 -26.76 -15.93 47.64
C GLN A 657 -26.02 -16.51 46.44
N HIS A 658 -26.58 -17.54 45.80
CA HIS A 658 -25.97 -18.25 44.69
C HIS A 658 -26.60 -17.95 43.34
N SER A 659 -27.44 -16.91 43.30
CA SER A 659 -28.20 -16.49 42.11
C SER A 659 -27.80 -15.06 41.69
N PRO A 660 -27.57 -14.80 40.40
CA PRO A 660 -27.31 -13.44 39.94
C PRO A 660 -28.56 -12.57 40.15
N VAL A 661 -28.34 -11.40 40.75
CA VAL A 661 -29.34 -10.34 40.98
C VAL A 661 -29.10 -9.21 40.02
N PHE A 662 -30.12 -8.77 39.32
CA PHE A 662 -30.10 -7.67 38.36
C PHE A 662 -31.06 -6.56 38.85
N ARG A 663 -30.66 -5.31 38.67
CA ARG A 663 -31.58 -4.16 38.80
C ARG A 663 -31.98 -3.68 37.43
N THR A 664 -33.25 -3.86 37.06
CA THR A 664 -33.79 -3.58 35.73
C THR A 664 -34.48 -2.23 35.63
N GLY A 665 -34.95 -1.71 36.76
CA GLY A 665 -35.65 -0.40 36.85
C GLY A 665 -35.27 0.35 38.13
N GLY A 666 -35.97 1.40 38.48
CA GLY A 666 -35.76 2.20 39.67
C GLY A 666 -35.94 1.38 40.96
N ASP A 667 -37.02 0.63 41.05
CA ASP A 667 -37.53 -0.20 42.14
C ASP A 667 -37.60 -1.70 41.80
N GLU A 668 -37.24 -2.06 40.57
CA GLU A 668 -37.37 -3.41 40.04
C GLU A 668 -36.06 -4.18 40.08
N PHE A 669 -36.08 -5.42 40.60
CA PHE A 669 -34.99 -6.36 40.59
C PHE A 669 -35.42 -7.69 39.98
N VAL A 670 -34.48 -8.39 39.36
CA VAL A 670 -34.68 -9.73 38.83
C VAL A 670 -33.61 -10.65 39.38
N VAL A 671 -34.00 -11.81 39.90
CA VAL A 671 -33.10 -12.86 40.32
C VAL A 671 -33.25 -14.06 39.40
N LEU A 672 -32.14 -14.55 38.90
CA LEU A 672 -32.15 -15.75 38.10
C LEU A 672 -31.60 -16.96 38.91
N MET A 673 -32.43 -17.93 39.10
CA MET A 673 -32.06 -19.18 39.80
C MET A 673 -31.75 -20.26 38.77
N ASN A 674 -30.48 -20.54 38.54
CA ASN A 674 -30.02 -21.59 37.60
C ASN A 674 -28.91 -22.50 38.17
N GLY A 675 -28.60 -22.36 39.44
CA GLY A 675 -27.54 -23.09 40.13
C GLY A 675 -28.04 -23.79 41.38
N SER A 676 -27.28 -23.67 42.48
CA SER A 676 -27.63 -24.31 43.78
C SER A 676 -28.90 -23.79 44.42
N ASP A 677 -29.36 -22.58 44.09
CA ASP A 677 -30.62 -22.04 44.61
C ASP A 677 -31.87 -22.59 43.86
N TYR A 678 -31.70 -23.12 42.63
CA TYR A 678 -32.83 -23.63 41.85
C TYR A 678 -33.54 -24.84 42.50
N PRO A 679 -32.88 -25.86 43.02
CA PRO A 679 -33.56 -26.98 43.70
C PRO A 679 -34.33 -26.56 44.96
N GLU A 680 -33.88 -25.50 45.65
CA GLU A 680 -34.49 -24.99 46.88
C GLU A 680 -35.37 -23.73 46.65
N ARG A 681 -35.68 -23.38 45.40
CA ARG A 681 -36.30 -22.15 45.01
C ARG A 681 -37.61 -21.83 45.72
N GLU A 682 -38.50 -22.83 45.88
CA GLU A 682 -39.79 -22.64 46.58
C GLU A 682 -39.60 -22.32 48.07
N LYS A 683 -38.68 -23.00 48.73
CA LYS A 683 -38.33 -22.77 50.14
C LYS A 683 -37.69 -21.38 50.31
N LEU A 684 -36.73 -21.03 49.45
CA LEU A 684 -36.05 -19.73 49.49
C LEU A 684 -37.04 -18.56 49.29
N VAL A 685 -38.02 -18.70 48.41
CA VAL A 685 -39.05 -17.70 48.21
C VAL A 685 -40.01 -17.65 49.39
N ALA A 686 -40.41 -18.80 49.96
CA ALA A 686 -41.27 -18.81 51.15
C ALA A 686 -40.57 -18.18 52.37
N ASP A 687 -39.28 -18.45 52.59
CA ASP A 687 -38.51 -17.82 53.66
C ASP A 687 -38.31 -16.32 53.41
N PHE A 688 -38.13 -15.90 52.15
CA PHE A 688 -38.07 -14.49 51.77
C PHE A 688 -39.39 -13.77 51.98
N ASP A 689 -40.51 -14.39 51.61
CA ASP A 689 -41.86 -13.83 51.83
C ASP A 689 -42.16 -13.66 53.33
N ARG A 690 -41.78 -14.61 54.16
CA ARG A 690 -41.91 -14.50 55.62
C ARG A 690 -41.11 -13.33 56.18
N GLN A 691 -39.88 -13.15 55.71
CA GLN A 691 -39.03 -12.02 56.11
C GLN A 691 -39.62 -10.65 55.67
N VAL A 692 -40.25 -10.60 54.51
CA VAL A 692 -40.95 -9.43 54.00
C VAL A 692 -42.18 -9.12 54.88
N GLU A 693 -42.96 -10.10 55.30
CA GLU A 693 -44.12 -9.93 56.21
C GLU A 693 -43.68 -9.42 57.60
N GLU A 694 -42.57 -9.96 58.12
CA GLU A 694 -41.97 -9.45 59.37
C GLU A 694 -41.51 -7.99 59.19
N ASN A 695 -40.87 -7.67 58.04
CA ASN A 695 -40.46 -6.32 57.73
C ASN A 695 -41.66 -5.34 57.66
N LEU A 696 -42.76 -5.78 57.07
CA LEU A 696 -44.01 -4.97 57.00
C LEU A 696 -44.47 -4.59 58.41
N SER A 697 -44.48 -5.55 59.36
CA SER A 697 -44.93 -5.33 60.74
C SER A 697 -43.96 -4.40 61.53
N THR A 698 -42.69 -4.35 61.14
CA THR A 698 -41.62 -3.57 61.80
C THR A 698 -41.26 -2.25 61.08
N GLY A 699 -41.95 -1.91 59.97
CA GLY A 699 -41.69 -0.68 59.22
C GLY A 699 -40.37 -0.71 58.41
N LYS A 700 -39.84 -1.87 58.08
CA LYS A 700 -38.61 -2.05 57.26
C LYS A 700 -38.97 -2.21 55.79
N VAL A 701 -37.97 -2.50 54.94
CA VAL A 701 -38.13 -2.65 53.51
C VAL A 701 -39.10 -3.78 53.15
N VAL A 702 -40.06 -3.49 52.33
CA VAL A 702 -41.10 -4.42 51.84
C VAL A 702 -40.89 -4.61 50.33
N ILE A 703 -40.85 -5.88 49.89
CA ILE A 703 -40.56 -6.25 48.50
C ILE A 703 -41.67 -7.23 48.05
N SER A 704 -42.31 -6.96 46.94
CA SER A 704 -43.22 -7.90 46.28
C SER A 704 -42.39 -8.79 45.34
N ALA A 705 -42.53 -10.09 45.44
CA ALA A 705 -41.78 -11.05 44.61
C ALA A 705 -42.74 -12.07 43.96
N GLY A 706 -42.38 -12.46 42.73
CA GLY A 706 -43.10 -13.51 41.98
C GLY A 706 -42.13 -14.43 41.27
N LEU A 707 -42.25 -15.73 41.47
CA LEU A 707 -41.40 -16.78 40.92
C LEU A 707 -42.06 -17.51 39.77
N SER A 708 -41.37 -17.72 38.67
CA SER A 708 -41.78 -18.60 37.57
C SER A 708 -40.62 -19.45 37.07
N GLU A 709 -40.93 -20.71 36.75
CA GLU A 709 -39.97 -21.66 36.21
C GLU A 709 -40.01 -21.72 34.68
N TYR A 710 -38.87 -22.04 34.09
CA TYR A 710 -38.79 -22.36 32.67
C TYR A 710 -39.44 -23.72 32.41
N LEU A 711 -40.40 -23.78 31.48
CA LEU A 711 -41.13 -24.98 31.08
C LEU A 711 -40.67 -25.44 29.71
N PRO A 712 -39.72 -26.44 29.59
CA PRO A 712 -39.25 -26.89 28.28
C PRO A 712 -40.39 -27.35 27.38
N GLY A 713 -40.41 -26.85 26.15
CA GLY A 713 -41.44 -27.14 25.14
C GLY A 713 -42.71 -26.31 25.24
N SER A 714 -42.91 -25.52 26.30
CA SER A 714 -43.98 -24.54 26.42
C SER A 714 -43.46 -23.11 26.24
N ASP A 715 -42.31 -22.82 26.80
CA ASP A 715 -41.69 -21.50 26.72
C ASP A 715 -40.75 -21.40 25.51
N ASN A 716 -40.99 -20.43 24.66
CA ASN A 716 -40.20 -20.17 23.44
C ASN A 716 -39.17 -19.06 23.65
N SER A 717 -39.20 -18.36 24.79
CA SER A 717 -38.24 -17.29 25.13
C SER A 717 -38.17 -17.08 26.62
N PHE A 718 -37.06 -16.46 27.08
CA PHE A 718 -36.91 -15.97 28.45
C PHE A 718 -38.06 -15.02 28.85
N HIS A 719 -38.51 -14.18 27.92
CA HIS A 719 -39.59 -13.23 28.14
C HIS A 719 -40.91 -13.90 28.60
N SER A 720 -41.25 -15.07 28.07
CA SER A 720 -42.42 -15.84 28.49
C SER A 720 -42.37 -16.24 29.97
N VAL A 721 -41.19 -16.64 30.47
CA VAL A 721 -40.99 -16.97 31.89
C VAL A 721 -41.06 -15.71 32.74
N PHE A 722 -40.44 -14.62 32.26
CA PHE A 722 -40.41 -13.33 32.94
C PHE A 722 -41.83 -12.77 33.11
N GLU A 723 -42.70 -12.75 32.07
CA GLU A 723 -44.08 -12.27 32.15
C GLU A 723 -44.90 -13.03 33.19
N ARG A 724 -44.71 -14.35 33.32
CA ARG A 724 -45.42 -15.14 34.36
C ARG A 724 -44.93 -14.78 35.77
N ALA A 725 -43.64 -14.58 35.94
CA ALA A 725 -43.07 -14.13 37.20
C ALA A 725 -43.53 -12.73 37.60
N ASP A 726 -43.59 -11.81 36.63
CA ASP A 726 -44.07 -10.43 36.83
C ASP A 726 -45.55 -10.41 37.24
N LYS A 727 -46.39 -11.24 36.59
CA LYS A 727 -47.80 -11.38 37.00
C LYS A 727 -47.92 -11.86 38.44
N LEU A 728 -47.17 -12.87 38.87
CA LEU A 728 -47.18 -13.38 40.24
C LEU A 728 -46.67 -12.33 41.25
N MET A 729 -45.71 -11.55 40.88
CA MET A 729 -45.20 -10.41 41.66
C MET A 729 -46.34 -9.35 41.86
N TYR A 730 -47.08 -9.05 40.81
CA TYR A 730 -48.22 -8.15 40.91
C TYR A 730 -49.35 -8.68 41.82
N GLU A 731 -49.63 -10.00 41.78
CA GLU A 731 -50.61 -10.65 42.69
C GLU A 731 -50.11 -10.55 44.12
N ARG A 732 -48.83 -10.77 44.38
CA ARG A 732 -48.18 -10.61 45.69
C ARG A 732 -48.24 -9.17 46.20
N LYS A 733 -48.03 -8.20 45.29
CA LYS A 733 -48.13 -6.77 45.59
C LYS A 733 -49.50 -6.37 46.06
N ALA A 734 -50.57 -6.92 45.44
CA ALA A 734 -51.97 -6.71 45.89
C ALA A 734 -52.25 -7.32 47.26
N GLN A 735 -51.72 -8.52 47.55
CA GLN A 735 -51.81 -9.15 48.88
C GLN A 735 -51.15 -8.31 49.97
N LEU A 736 -49.90 -7.86 49.75
CA LEU A 736 -49.16 -7.04 50.72
C LEU A 736 -49.86 -5.70 50.94
N LYS A 737 -50.49 -5.11 49.89
CA LYS A 737 -51.33 -3.90 50.02
C LYS A 737 -52.49 -4.14 50.94
N SER A 738 -53.19 -5.27 50.85
CA SER A 738 -54.30 -5.64 51.75
C SER A 738 -53.85 -5.86 53.20
N MET A 739 -52.57 -6.18 53.40
CA MET A 739 -51.94 -6.34 54.72
C MET A 739 -51.40 -5.02 55.29
N GLY A 740 -51.53 -3.90 54.58
CA GLY A 740 -51.13 -2.57 55.01
C GLY A 740 -49.81 -2.04 54.41
N ALA A 741 -49.23 -2.71 53.42
CA ALA A 741 -48.07 -2.20 52.72
C ALA A 741 -48.43 -0.95 51.90
N ILE A 742 -47.54 0.07 51.89
CA ILE A 742 -47.66 1.24 51.02
C ILE A 742 -47.27 0.80 49.60
N THR A 743 -48.17 0.88 48.67
CA THR A 743 -47.93 0.57 47.24
C THR A 743 -48.23 1.79 46.38
N ARG A 744 -47.66 1.87 45.19
CA ARG A 744 -48.00 2.86 44.16
C ARG A 744 -49.44 2.57 43.70
N ASP A 745 -50.34 3.57 43.66
CA ASP A 745 -51.60 3.48 42.93
C ASP A 745 -51.36 3.61 41.46
#